data_fd5d55c3dcd6ae8a78074b5af4531e3f
#
_entry.id   fd5d55c3dcd6ae8a78074b5af4531e3f
#
_cell.length_a   1.000
_cell.length_b   1.000
_cell.length_c   1.000
_cell.angle_alpha   90.00
_cell.angle_beta   90.00
_cell.angle_gamma   90.00
#
_symmetry.space_group_name_H-M   'P 1'
#
loop_
_entity.id
_entity.type
_entity.pdbx_description
1 polymer ?
#
loop_
_entity_poly.entity_id
_entity_poly.type
_entity_poly.pdbx_seq_one_letter_code
_entity_poly.pdbx_strand_id
1 'polypeptide(L)'
;MEPMDPSIKKNENKLNRIAGGERPAQADQRMETVTASNDADQSLAFQRSTPPAMWMQAERLNSTGTSLLRAGRYDEALTAFRQVLELYRQLPDSQRQQADNLFNAGLALREMNRYGEALTVYRQAVELYRHVPGTQRDQADCLLNTGGIMIDTDRYEEACSAFHDALNLYRQLDGTQHQQGNCLRGIGLSLHGMKRYEEACSAFHDALNLYRQLDGTQYQQGNCLLKTGHALRNLERYEEAISAYRHAVDLCRQLDGTQQERADTLHYSIGLTLNRIRRFEEAISAYRQALDLYRQIDGTQRHQAHCLYNTGLALSNAERADEAIDAYRQALDLYRQIDGSQRDQADSLRHIGMLLREAERPEEAVDAYRQALELYRNVPGTEKDQANLLHYRIGFTLRSLKRYQEAVSAYREALDLYRQIDGTQRDQAHCLYNTGAVLHDAKQYEDAVTAFQQAQGLYQHLDGSTQDQADCARSAGNTLRDLGRRQEAITAYREALAIFRQEDGTEKDQANILNYRIGLTLADMWQYDEALTAYRQAQDLYSRATGAQRQHADCLYNTGITLRDLGRYQEAITAYQQALELFRQVNGGQTDQADCLRNTGVVLRDLGRYQEALTTYQQALSLYRQVNGTQRQQAYCLNEGVGNILHRMGRPDEAAAAYQQAQNLYREVSGTRRWQADCLRNTGDALRDLGRYQEALTAYQQALELFRQVNETQHQQAYCLNEGIGNTLHRMGRPDEAATAYQQAQNLDPNLNGTEQSPKGSPGPDIG
;
A
#
# COMPACT_ATOMS: atom_id res chain seq x y z
N MET A 1 -6.49 -7.18 -2.02
CA MET A 1 -7.95 -7.44 -2.14
C MET A 1 -8.53 -7.23 -0.76
N GLU A 2 -9.03 -6.01 -0.46
CA GLU A 2 -9.76 -5.79 0.78
C GLU A 2 -11.09 -6.53 0.72
N PRO A 3 -11.53 -7.22 1.79
CA PRO A 3 -12.82 -7.86 1.83
C PRO A 3 -13.93 -6.80 1.75
N MET A 4 -14.93 -7.05 0.92
CA MET A 4 -16.12 -6.19 0.82
C MET A 4 -16.74 -5.96 2.19
N ASP A 5 -17.00 -4.70 2.52
CA ASP A 5 -17.65 -4.23 3.73
C ASP A 5 -18.92 -5.04 4.01
N PRO A 6 -19.08 -5.62 5.21
CA PRO A 6 -20.28 -6.35 5.62
C PRO A 6 -21.57 -5.52 5.51
N SER A 7 -21.48 -4.19 5.52
CA SER A 7 -22.62 -3.28 5.31
C SER A 7 -23.18 -3.35 3.89
N ILE A 8 -22.34 -3.65 2.89
CA ILE A 8 -22.76 -3.85 1.49
C ILE A 8 -23.60 -5.13 1.37
N LYS A 9 -23.18 -6.24 2.02
CA LYS A 9 -23.98 -7.47 2.08
C LYS A 9 -25.30 -7.28 2.82
N LYS A 10 -25.31 -6.47 3.87
CA LYS A 10 -26.53 -6.19 4.65
C LYS A 10 -27.49 -5.29 3.87
N ASN A 11 -26.98 -4.37 3.06
CA ASN A 11 -27.80 -3.52 2.19
C ASN A 11 -28.28 -4.28 0.93
N GLU A 12 -27.47 -5.18 0.35
CA GLU A 12 -27.95 -6.07 -0.72
C GLU A 12 -29.09 -6.97 -0.24
N ASN A 13 -29.01 -7.50 0.98
CA ASN A 13 -30.10 -8.28 1.60
C ASN A 13 -31.32 -7.41 1.94
N LYS A 14 -31.13 -6.14 2.32
CA LYS A 14 -32.23 -5.21 2.57
C LYS A 14 -32.90 -4.75 1.30
N LEU A 15 -32.13 -4.51 0.24
CA LEU A 15 -32.64 -4.22 -1.12
C LEU A 15 -33.37 -5.44 -1.71
N ASN A 16 -32.92 -6.65 -1.44
CA ASN A 16 -33.62 -7.87 -1.82
C ASN A 16 -34.96 -8.04 -1.06
N ARG A 17 -35.01 -7.61 0.21
CA ARG A 17 -36.28 -7.62 1.00
C ARG A 17 -37.28 -6.60 0.51
N ILE A 18 -36.86 -5.41 0.10
CA ILE A 18 -37.75 -4.36 -0.45
C ILE A 18 -38.26 -4.76 -1.85
N ALA A 19 -37.43 -5.48 -2.63
CA ALA A 19 -37.82 -5.96 -3.97
C ALA A 19 -38.73 -7.19 -3.96
N GLY A 20 -38.88 -7.88 -2.85
CA GLY A 20 -39.83 -9.02 -2.67
C GLY A 20 -41.22 -8.65 -2.17
N GLY A 21 -41.36 -7.41 -1.67
CA GLY A 21 -42.64 -6.94 -1.13
C GLY A 21 -43.37 -6.10 -2.16
N GLU A 22 -44.42 -6.64 -2.77
CA GLU A 22 -45.43 -5.81 -3.43
C GLU A 22 -46.03 -4.87 -2.37
N ARG A 23 -46.08 -3.53 -2.67
CA ARG A 23 -46.81 -2.60 -1.80
C ARG A 23 -48.27 -3.02 -1.68
N PRO A 24 -48.95 -2.74 -0.56
CA PRO A 24 -50.40 -3.12 -0.35
C PRO A 24 -51.36 -2.71 -1.45
N ALA A 25 -50.99 -1.78 -2.34
CA ALA A 25 -51.83 -1.33 -3.46
C ALA A 25 -52.13 -2.40 -4.52
N GLN A 26 -51.28 -3.43 -4.68
CA GLN A 26 -51.57 -4.54 -5.62
C GLN A 26 -52.43 -5.64 -5.00
N ALA A 27 -52.49 -5.72 -3.67
CA ALA A 27 -53.48 -6.57 -3.00
C ALA A 27 -54.92 -6.06 -3.19
N ASP A 28 -55.11 -4.74 -3.33
CA ASP A 28 -56.42 -4.15 -3.54
C ASP A 28 -57.04 -4.50 -4.89
N GLN A 29 -56.27 -4.53 -5.97
CA GLN A 29 -56.81 -4.92 -7.29
C GLN A 29 -57.23 -6.38 -7.37
N ARG A 30 -56.71 -7.24 -6.53
CA ARG A 30 -57.03 -8.66 -6.49
C ARG A 30 -58.25 -8.96 -5.64
N MET A 31 -58.50 -8.19 -4.60
CA MET A 31 -59.66 -8.42 -3.75
C MET A 31 -60.95 -7.94 -4.39
N GLU A 32 -60.91 -7.01 -5.32
CA GLU A 32 -62.09 -6.63 -6.13
C GLU A 32 -62.43 -7.72 -7.15
N THR A 33 -61.47 -8.46 -7.69
CA THR A 33 -61.77 -9.54 -8.66
C THR A 33 -62.25 -10.84 -8.03
N VAL A 34 -61.87 -11.13 -6.76
CA VAL A 34 -62.34 -12.33 -6.06
C VAL A 34 -63.79 -12.17 -5.56
N THR A 35 -64.22 -10.91 -5.34
CA THR A 35 -65.63 -10.63 -4.95
C THR A 35 -66.61 -10.54 -6.13
N ALA A 36 -66.12 -10.43 -7.38
CA ALA A 36 -66.96 -10.21 -8.56
C ALA A 36 -67.24 -11.47 -9.42
N SER A 37 -66.65 -12.61 -9.16
CA SER A 37 -66.92 -13.86 -9.88
C SER A 37 -67.84 -14.82 -9.09
N ASN A 38 -68.84 -14.29 -8.43
CA ASN A 38 -69.95 -15.13 -7.99
C ASN A 38 -70.88 -15.41 -9.18
N ASP A 39 -70.65 -16.53 -9.84
CA ASP A 39 -71.66 -17.11 -10.70
C ASP A 39 -72.89 -17.48 -9.85
N ALA A 40 -73.87 -16.62 -9.93
CA ALA A 40 -75.13 -16.72 -9.22
C ALA A 40 -75.94 -17.99 -9.57
N ASP A 41 -75.61 -18.72 -10.63
CA ASP A 41 -76.39 -19.83 -11.15
C ASP A 41 -76.01 -21.23 -10.57
N GLN A 42 -74.86 -21.41 -9.90
CA GLN A 42 -74.55 -22.70 -9.24
C GLN A 42 -74.91 -22.74 -7.75
N SER A 43 -75.18 -21.59 -7.13
CA SER A 43 -75.50 -21.51 -5.69
C SER A 43 -76.91 -21.94 -5.32
N LEU A 44 -77.85 -21.92 -6.30
CA LEU A 44 -79.26 -22.24 -6.05
C LEU A 44 -79.58 -23.76 -5.90
N ALA A 45 -78.72 -24.64 -6.43
CA ALA A 45 -78.94 -26.08 -6.29
C ALA A 45 -78.41 -26.66 -4.97
N PHE A 46 -77.52 -25.95 -4.28
CA PHE A 46 -76.76 -26.43 -3.15
C PHE A 46 -77.31 -26.01 -1.76
N GLN A 47 -78.26 -25.11 -1.70
CA GLN A 47 -78.79 -24.55 -0.45
C GLN A 47 -79.68 -25.50 0.37
N ARG A 48 -79.87 -26.76 -0.02
CA ARG A 48 -80.83 -27.65 0.63
C ARG A 48 -80.38 -28.57 1.73
N SER A 49 -79.09 -28.60 2.12
CA SER A 49 -78.61 -29.58 3.09
C SER A 49 -77.69 -29.08 4.22
N THR A 50 -77.42 -27.76 4.32
CA THR A 50 -76.53 -27.20 5.38
C THR A 50 -77.18 -26.04 6.09
N PRO A 51 -76.95 -25.80 7.42
CA PRO A 51 -77.54 -24.65 8.11
C PRO A 51 -76.98 -23.32 7.48
N PRO A 52 -77.84 -22.47 6.98
CA PRO A 52 -77.42 -21.16 6.40
C PRO A 52 -76.62 -20.29 7.36
N ALA A 53 -76.75 -20.53 8.63
CA ALA A 53 -76.10 -19.80 9.70
C ALA A 53 -74.57 -20.03 9.76
N MET A 54 -74.07 -21.26 9.51
CA MET A 54 -72.63 -21.56 9.55
C MET A 54 -71.87 -20.95 8.34
N TRP A 55 -72.49 -21.02 7.16
CA TRP A 55 -71.91 -20.37 5.99
C TRP A 55 -71.79 -18.84 6.19
N MET A 56 -72.90 -18.20 6.66
CA MET A 56 -72.88 -16.77 6.95
C MET A 56 -71.87 -16.39 8.05
N GLN A 57 -71.71 -17.25 9.04
CA GLN A 57 -70.70 -17.03 10.10
C GLN A 57 -69.27 -17.14 9.56
N ALA A 58 -68.97 -18.17 8.77
CA ALA A 58 -67.64 -18.32 8.13
C ALA A 58 -67.30 -17.17 7.20
N GLU A 59 -68.28 -16.75 6.35
CA GLU A 59 -68.08 -15.58 5.44
C GLU A 59 -67.86 -14.28 6.22
N ARG A 60 -68.59 -13.98 7.29
CA ARG A 60 -68.35 -12.80 8.14
C ARG A 60 -66.99 -12.82 8.78
N LEU A 61 -66.56 -13.95 9.34
CA LEU A 61 -65.21 -14.09 9.95
C LEU A 61 -64.11 -14.00 8.90
N ASN A 62 -64.30 -14.55 7.71
CA ASN A 62 -63.36 -14.47 6.62
C ASN A 62 -63.20 -13.01 6.13
N SER A 63 -64.29 -12.28 5.98
CA SER A 63 -64.29 -10.86 5.67
C SER A 63 -63.58 -10.03 6.77
N THR A 64 -63.81 -10.38 8.06
CA THR A 64 -63.11 -9.77 9.19
C THR A 64 -61.61 -10.04 9.12
N GLY A 65 -61.21 -11.30 8.91
CA GLY A 65 -59.82 -11.71 8.78
C GLY A 65 -59.10 -10.97 7.63
N THR A 66 -59.78 -10.87 6.47
CA THR A 66 -59.27 -10.16 5.33
C THR A 66 -59.10 -8.63 5.59
N SER A 67 -60.07 -8.04 6.32
CA SER A 67 -59.99 -6.62 6.72
C SER A 67 -58.85 -6.37 7.69
N LEU A 68 -58.62 -7.30 8.66
CA LEU A 68 -57.49 -7.26 9.61
C LEU A 68 -56.14 -7.44 8.89
N LEU A 69 -56.07 -8.32 7.90
CA LEU A 69 -54.91 -8.49 7.05
C LEU A 69 -54.53 -7.19 6.32
N ARG A 70 -55.54 -6.51 5.71
CA ARG A 70 -55.33 -5.22 5.07
C ARG A 70 -54.90 -4.12 6.05
N ALA A 71 -55.41 -4.18 7.28
CA ALA A 71 -55.04 -3.24 8.35
C ALA A 71 -53.66 -3.50 8.97
N GLY A 72 -52.95 -4.55 8.53
CA GLY A 72 -51.64 -4.93 9.10
C GLY A 72 -51.71 -5.64 10.47
N ARG A 73 -52.95 -6.04 10.91
CA ARG A 73 -53.17 -6.75 12.20
C ARG A 73 -53.08 -8.26 12.00
N TYR A 74 -51.87 -8.72 11.67
CA TYR A 74 -51.62 -10.08 11.14
C TYR A 74 -51.95 -11.20 12.15
N ASP A 75 -51.64 -11.05 13.44
CA ASP A 75 -51.98 -12.06 14.49
C ASP A 75 -53.47 -12.26 14.66
N GLU A 76 -54.21 -11.16 14.65
CA GLU A 76 -55.67 -11.19 14.76
C GLU A 76 -56.28 -11.74 13.46
N ALA A 77 -55.76 -11.38 12.30
CA ALA A 77 -56.16 -11.96 11.03
C ALA A 77 -55.94 -13.48 11.02
N LEU A 78 -54.79 -13.96 11.47
CA LEU A 78 -54.47 -15.37 11.54
C LEU A 78 -55.41 -16.11 12.47
N THR A 79 -55.78 -15.50 13.60
CA THR A 79 -56.73 -16.09 14.56
C THR A 79 -58.11 -16.23 13.91
N ALA A 80 -58.59 -15.21 13.21
CA ALA A 80 -59.85 -15.24 12.46
C ALA A 80 -59.79 -16.33 11.36
N PHE A 81 -58.72 -16.43 10.58
CA PHE A 81 -58.55 -17.44 9.53
C PHE A 81 -58.55 -18.87 10.08
N ARG A 82 -57.98 -19.10 11.25
CA ARG A 82 -58.03 -20.43 11.94
C ARG A 82 -59.45 -20.79 12.33
N GLN A 83 -60.20 -19.88 12.89
CA GLN A 83 -61.63 -20.13 13.23
C GLN A 83 -62.47 -20.38 11.96
N VAL A 84 -62.25 -19.61 10.90
CA VAL A 84 -62.90 -19.79 9.60
C VAL A 84 -62.59 -21.16 9.00
N LEU A 85 -61.34 -21.61 9.09
CA LEU A 85 -60.93 -22.92 8.56
C LEU A 85 -61.64 -24.07 9.26
N GLU A 86 -61.80 -23.98 10.58
CA GLU A 86 -62.55 -24.99 11.34
C GLU A 86 -64.04 -25.06 10.98
N LEU A 87 -64.66 -23.91 10.66
CA LEU A 87 -66.04 -23.85 10.16
C LEU A 87 -66.15 -24.46 8.75
N TYR A 88 -65.22 -24.07 7.82
CA TYR A 88 -65.25 -24.59 6.43
C TYR A 88 -64.98 -26.10 6.38
N ARG A 89 -64.18 -26.70 7.31
CA ARG A 89 -63.96 -28.13 7.38
C ARG A 89 -65.21 -28.92 7.71
N GLN A 90 -66.19 -28.30 8.38
CA GLN A 90 -67.47 -28.92 8.70
C GLN A 90 -68.54 -28.73 7.61
N LEU A 91 -68.25 -27.91 6.60
CA LEU A 91 -69.18 -27.60 5.52
C LEU A 91 -68.84 -28.46 4.30
N PRO A 92 -69.84 -29.13 3.67
CA PRO A 92 -69.62 -29.87 2.45
C PRO A 92 -69.20 -28.96 1.31
N ASP A 93 -68.41 -29.47 0.39
CA ASP A 93 -67.94 -28.80 -0.86
C ASP A 93 -67.28 -27.44 -0.65
N SER A 94 -66.70 -27.22 0.51
CA SER A 94 -66.03 -25.97 0.91
C SER A 94 -64.52 -25.99 0.61
N GLN A 95 -64.05 -26.90 -0.22
CA GLN A 95 -62.60 -27.07 -0.51
C GLN A 95 -61.94 -25.82 -1.05
N ARG A 96 -62.64 -25.08 -1.96
CA ARG A 96 -62.16 -23.82 -2.48
C ARG A 96 -61.98 -22.78 -1.38
N GLN A 97 -63.03 -22.58 -0.53
CA GLN A 97 -63.02 -21.62 0.57
C GLN A 97 -61.96 -21.98 1.64
N GLN A 98 -61.76 -23.30 1.91
CA GLN A 98 -60.68 -23.75 2.76
C GLN A 98 -59.29 -23.34 2.18
N ALA A 99 -59.10 -23.54 0.87
CA ALA A 99 -57.87 -23.20 0.20
C ALA A 99 -57.66 -21.66 0.16
N ASP A 100 -58.67 -20.87 -0.15
CA ASP A 100 -58.64 -19.38 -0.13
C ASP A 100 -58.26 -18.87 1.27
N ASN A 101 -58.85 -19.50 2.32
CA ASN A 101 -58.57 -19.11 3.68
C ASN A 101 -57.11 -19.47 4.10
N LEU A 102 -56.61 -20.66 3.70
CA LEU A 102 -55.23 -21.06 3.94
C LEU A 102 -54.25 -20.13 3.16
N PHE A 103 -54.58 -19.71 1.95
CA PHE A 103 -53.81 -18.74 1.22
C PHE A 103 -53.67 -17.40 1.96
N ASN A 104 -54.81 -16.86 2.46
CA ASN A 104 -54.82 -15.64 3.25
C ASN A 104 -54.08 -15.78 4.58
N ALA A 105 -54.23 -16.93 5.26
CA ALA A 105 -53.41 -17.24 6.45
C ALA A 105 -51.89 -17.29 6.12
N GLY A 106 -51.54 -17.83 4.96
CA GLY A 106 -50.16 -17.87 4.48
C GLY A 106 -49.61 -16.47 4.24
N LEU A 107 -50.38 -15.53 3.69
CA LEU A 107 -50.01 -14.12 3.55
C LEU A 107 -49.73 -13.48 4.93
N ALA A 108 -50.66 -13.67 5.91
CA ALA A 108 -50.47 -13.14 7.25
C ALA A 108 -49.17 -13.69 7.91
N LEU A 109 -48.94 -15.01 7.83
CA LEU A 109 -47.76 -15.67 8.37
C LEU A 109 -46.48 -15.19 7.73
N ARG A 110 -46.48 -14.95 6.42
CA ARG A 110 -45.33 -14.38 5.67
C ARG A 110 -44.98 -12.99 6.17
N GLU A 111 -45.96 -12.09 6.31
CA GLU A 111 -45.74 -10.74 6.84
C GLU A 111 -45.24 -10.73 8.28
N MET A 112 -45.56 -11.76 9.07
CA MET A 112 -45.02 -12.00 10.41
C MET A 112 -43.65 -12.67 10.40
N ASN A 113 -43.06 -12.93 9.25
CA ASN A 113 -41.80 -13.71 9.09
C ASN A 113 -41.87 -15.15 9.64
N ARG A 114 -43.06 -15.71 9.80
CA ARG A 114 -43.30 -17.11 10.23
C ARG A 114 -43.23 -18.04 9.02
N TYR A 115 -42.09 -18.06 8.34
CA TYR A 115 -41.89 -18.69 7.02
C TYR A 115 -42.20 -20.19 6.99
N GLY A 116 -41.81 -20.95 8.02
CA GLY A 116 -42.06 -22.39 8.08
C GLY A 116 -43.54 -22.74 8.12
N GLU A 117 -44.34 -21.95 8.86
CA GLU A 117 -45.79 -22.12 8.93
C GLU A 117 -46.46 -21.66 7.64
N ALA A 118 -46.00 -20.54 7.09
CA ALA A 118 -46.52 -20.04 5.79
C ALA A 118 -46.34 -21.08 4.68
N LEU A 119 -45.15 -21.70 4.56
CA LEU A 119 -44.93 -22.75 3.56
C LEU A 119 -45.85 -23.97 3.78
N THR A 120 -46.15 -24.29 5.01
CA THR A 120 -47.03 -25.39 5.33
C THR A 120 -48.45 -25.14 4.89
N VAL A 121 -48.99 -23.95 5.18
CA VAL A 121 -50.37 -23.59 4.79
C VAL A 121 -50.52 -23.37 3.29
N TYR A 122 -49.50 -22.81 2.61
CA TYR A 122 -49.50 -22.71 1.12
C TYR A 122 -49.51 -24.09 0.46
N ARG A 123 -48.73 -25.05 0.98
CA ARG A 123 -48.75 -26.41 0.47
C ARG A 123 -50.12 -27.06 0.63
N GLN A 124 -50.75 -26.86 1.76
CA GLN A 124 -52.14 -27.35 2.00
C GLN A 124 -53.15 -26.66 1.05
N ALA A 125 -53.00 -25.36 0.83
CA ALA A 125 -53.84 -24.64 -0.09
C ALA A 125 -53.71 -25.15 -1.54
N VAL A 126 -52.49 -25.37 -2.03
CA VAL A 126 -52.22 -25.93 -3.37
C VAL A 126 -52.87 -27.32 -3.51
N GLU A 127 -52.74 -28.17 -2.50
CA GLU A 127 -53.32 -29.52 -2.54
C GLU A 127 -54.86 -29.46 -2.64
N LEU A 128 -55.52 -28.59 -1.88
CA LEU A 128 -56.95 -28.40 -1.98
C LEU A 128 -57.39 -27.82 -3.34
N TYR A 129 -56.67 -26.82 -3.85
CA TYR A 129 -56.95 -26.23 -5.16
C TYR A 129 -56.79 -27.24 -6.29
N ARG A 130 -55.91 -28.22 -6.23
CA ARG A 130 -55.77 -29.27 -7.25
C ARG A 130 -57.04 -30.10 -7.47
N HIS A 131 -57.84 -30.23 -6.42
CA HIS A 131 -59.10 -30.96 -6.50
C HIS A 131 -60.30 -30.11 -6.92
N VAL A 132 -60.11 -28.80 -7.15
CA VAL A 132 -61.16 -27.87 -7.54
C VAL A 132 -60.93 -27.41 -8.97
N PRO A 133 -61.84 -27.67 -9.92
CA PRO A 133 -61.69 -27.20 -11.29
C PRO A 133 -61.65 -25.65 -11.39
N GLY A 134 -60.84 -25.13 -12.30
CA GLY A 134 -60.73 -23.68 -12.56
C GLY A 134 -59.87 -22.90 -11.58
N THR A 135 -59.10 -23.57 -10.70
CA THR A 135 -58.24 -22.90 -9.68
C THR A 135 -56.77 -22.84 -10.07
N GLN A 136 -56.42 -23.03 -11.33
CA GLN A 136 -55.04 -23.01 -11.81
C GLN A 136 -54.32 -21.71 -11.44
N ARG A 137 -55.04 -20.56 -11.46
CA ARG A 137 -54.51 -19.27 -11.07
C ARG A 137 -54.16 -19.23 -9.58
N ASP A 138 -55.07 -19.72 -8.73
CA ASP A 138 -54.90 -19.73 -7.28
C ASP A 138 -53.76 -20.67 -6.85
N GLN A 139 -53.63 -21.81 -7.54
CA GLN A 139 -52.46 -22.71 -7.37
C GLN A 139 -51.15 -22.00 -7.71
N ALA A 140 -51.12 -21.27 -8.85
CA ALA A 140 -49.94 -20.55 -9.28
C ALA A 140 -49.56 -19.42 -8.30
N ASP A 141 -50.58 -18.72 -7.74
CA ASP A 141 -50.37 -17.69 -6.73
C ASP A 141 -49.77 -18.24 -5.43
N CYS A 142 -50.21 -19.39 -4.97
CA CYS A 142 -49.61 -20.08 -3.83
C CYS A 142 -48.13 -20.44 -4.10
N LEU A 143 -47.84 -21.00 -5.28
CA LEU A 143 -46.48 -21.37 -5.69
C LEU A 143 -45.58 -20.14 -5.86
N LEU A 144 -46.09 -19.04 -6.39
CA LEU A 144 -45.37 -17.76 -6.51
C LEU A 144 -44.96 -17.24 -5.12
N ASN A 145 -45.87 -17.25 -4.15
CA ASN A 145 -45.58 -16.84 -2.78
C ASN A 145 -44.63 -17.81 -2.06
N THR A 146 -44.81 -19.11 -2.31
CA THR A 146 -43.89 -20.14 -1.81
C THR A 146 -42.44 -19.91 -2.29
N GLY A 147 -42.28 -19.64 -3.59
CA GLY A 147 -40.97 -19.31 -4.18
C GLY A 147 -40.36 -18.06 -3.55
N GLY A 148 -41.19 -17.03 -3.28
CA GLY A 148 -40.70 -15.81 -2.60
C GLY A 148 -40.16 -16.09 -1.22
N ILE A 149 -40.86 -16.88 -0.38
CA ILE A 149 -40.39 -17.28 0.96
C ILE A 149 -39.11 -18.12 0.87
N MET A 150 -39.00 -18.98 -0.13
CA MET A 150 -37.81 -19.80 -0.32
C MET A 150 -36.59 -18.98 -0.69
N ILE A 151 -36.73 -17.87 -1.45
CA ILE A 151 -35.65 -16.87 -1.65
C ILE A 151 -35.27 -16.23 -0.31
N ASP A 152 -36.25 -15.77 0.48
CA ASP A 152 -36.03 -15.11 1.77
C ASP A 152 -35.32 -16.04 2.80
N THR A 153 -35.38 -17.35 2.58
CA THR A 153 -34.75 -18.39 3.41
C THR A 153 -33.53 -19.06 2.75
N ASP A 154 -32.96 -18.47 1.71
CA ASP A 154 -31.79 -18.94 0.95
C ASP A 154 -31.94 -20.34 0.30
N ARG A 155 -33.19 -20.82 0.09
CA ARG A 155 -33.50 -22.11 -0.53
C ARG A 155 -33.70 -21.95 -2.04
N TYR A 156 -32.64 -21.58 -2.74
CA TYR A 156 -32.72 -21.10 -4.14
C TYR A 156 -33.15 -22.17 -5.15
N GLU A 157 -32.71 -23.43 -5.01
CA GLU A 157 -33.13 -24.53 -5.89
C GLU A 157 -34.63 -24.80 -5.82
N GLU A 158 -35.16 -24.84 -4.61
CA GLU A 158 -36.56 -25.08 -4.37
C GLU A 158 -37.41 -23.86 -4.81
N ALA A 159 -36.90 -22.64 -4.57
CA ALA A 159 -37.53 -21.42 -5.08
C ALA A 159 -37.64 -21.43 -6.60
N CYS A 160 -36.57 -21.80 -7.29
CA CYS A 160 -36.54 -21.89 -8.75
C CYS A 160 -37.59 -22.90 -9.27
N SER A 161 -37.70 -24.06 -8.63
CA SER A 161 -38.74 -25.06 -8.99
C SER A 161 -40.15 -24.52 -8.78
N ALA A 162 -40.42 -23.91 -7.62
CA ALA A 162 -41.75 -23.34 -7.34
C ALA A 162 -42.16 -22.24 -8.32
N PHE A 163 -41.20 -21.38 -8.72
CA PHE A 163 -41.48 -20.37 -9.75
C PHE A 163 -41.71 -20.96 -11.14
N HIS A 164 -41.02 -22.03 -11.52
CA HIS A 164 -41.25 -22.73 -12.79
C HIS A 164 -42.65 -23.37 -12.80
N ASP A 165 -43.04 -24.01 -11.71
CA ASP A 165 -44.38 -24.61 -11.60
C ASP A 165 -45.44 -23.53 -11.67
N ALA A 166 -45.30 -22.40 -10.98
CA ALA A 166 -46.20 -21.25 -11.08
C ALA A 166 -46.27 -20.69 -12.51
N LEU A 167 -45.10 -20.53 -13.15
CA LEU A 167 -45.00 -20.03 -14.53
C LEU A 167 -45.76 -20.93 -15.52
N ASN A 168 -45.61 -22.25 -15.39
CA ASN A 168 -46.28 -23.23 -16.24
C ASN A 168 -47.81 -23.14 -16.11
N LEU A 169 -48.33 -22.90 -14.92
CA LEU A 169 -49.76 -22.69 -14.70
C LEU A 169 -50.23 -21.36 -15.27
N TYR A 170 -49.51 -20.27 -15.06
CA TYR A 170 -49.89 -18.96 -15.59
C TYR A 170 -49.85 -18.91 -17.13
N ARG A 171 -48.94 -19.63 -17.79
CA ARG A 171 -48.87 -19.72 -19.25
C ARG A 171 -50.13 -20.33 -19.90
N GLN A 172 -50.89 -21.09 -19.13
CA GLN A 172 -52.14 -21.70 -19.59
C GLN A 172 -53.35 -20.75 -19.45
N LEU A 173 -53.14 -19.55 -18.90
CA LEU A 173 -54.19 -18.60 -18.55
C LEU A 173 -53.99 -17.27 -19.28
N ASP A 174 -55.04 -16.76 -19.87
CA ASP A 174 -55.04 -15.45 -20.51
C ASP A 174 -54.91 -14.31 -19.48
N GLY A 175 -54.28 -13.22 -19.88
CA GLY A 175 -54.17 -12.02 -19.03
C GLY A 175 -53.22 -12.16 -17.82
N THR A 176 -52.30 -13.12 -17.83
CA THR A 176 -51.38 -13.38 -16.72
C THR A 176 -49.92 -12.93 -16.99
N GLN A 177 -49.70 -12.09 -18.01
CA GLN A 177 -48.37 -11.69 -18.43
C GLN A 177 -47.59 -11.02 -17.29
N HIS A 178 -48.26 -10.23 -16.42
CA HIS A 178 -47.64 -9.63 -15.25
C HIS A 178 -47.12 -10.69 -14.25
N GLN A 179 -47.94 -11.70 -13.96
CA GLN A 179 -47.57 -12.79 -13.04
C GLN A 179 -46.48 -13.68 -13.65
N GLN A 180 -46.53 -13.93 -14.97
CA GLN A 180 -45.43 -14.64 -15.66
C GLN A 180 -44.11 -13.87 -15.55
N GLY A 181 -44.13 -12.54 -15.68
CA GLY A 181 -42.98 -11.67 -15.45
C GLY A 181 -42.45 -11.79 -14.02
N ASN A 182 -43.35 -11.81 -13.01
CA ASN A 182 -42.96 -12.03 -11.61
C ASN A 182 -42.30 -13.38 -11.38
N CYS A 183 -42.81 -14.47 -11.99
CA CYS A 183 -42.19 -15.79 -11.91
C CYS A 183 -40.79 -15.82 -12.54
N LEU A 184 -40.65 -15.26 -13.75
CA LEU A 184 -39.37 -15.18 -14.45
C LEU A 184 -38.35 -14.36 -13.66
N ARG A 185 -38.76 -13.24 -13.06
CA ARG A 185 -37.93 -12.46 -12.15
C ARG A 185 -37.53 -13.27 -10.92
N GLY A 186 -38.44 -14.06 -10.32
CA GLY A 186 -38.16 -14.95 -9.22
C GLY A 186 -37.18 -16.06 -9.60
N ILE A 187 -37.30 -16.65 -10.79
CA ILE A 187 -36.34 -17.59 -11.37
C ILE A 187 -34.96 -16.94 -11.48
N GLY A 188 -34.88 -15.73 -12.04
CA GLY A 188 -33.64 -14.97 -12.16
C GLY A 188 -32.97 -14.70 -10.81
N LEU A 189 -33.74 -14.33 -9.78
CA LEU A 189 -33.23 -14.13 -8.43
C LEU A 189 -32.70 -15.43 -7.82
N SER A 190 -33.41 -16.54 -8.02
CA SER A 190 -33.00 -17.88 -7.54
C SER A 190 -31.70 -18.32 -8.22
N LEU A 191 -31.60 -18.19 -9.54
CA LEU A 191 -30.38 -18.48 -10.32
C LEU A 191 -29.21 -17.60 -9.92
N HIS A 192 -29.44 -16.32 -9.63
CA HIS A 192 -28.42 -15.41 -9.11
C HIS A 192 -27.92 -15.88 -7.74
N GLY A 193 -28.81 -16.29 -6.84
CA GLY A 193 -28.44 -16.84 -5.53
C GLY A 193 -27.61 -18.14 -5.64
N MET A 194 -27.90 -18.97 -6.66
CA MET A 194 -27.13 -20.16 -7.02
C MET A 194 -25.82 -19.84 -7.78
N LYS A 195 -25.49 -18.57 -8.00
CA LYS A 195 -24.33 -18.10 -8.79
C LYS A 195 -24.36 -18.50 -10.27
N ARG A 196 -25.53 -18.86 -10.83
CA ARG A 196 -25.76 -19.17 -12.24
C ARG A 196 -26.09 -17.89 -13.01
N TYR A 197 -25.13 -16.99 -13.12
CA TYR A 197 -25.35 -15.59 -13.51
C TYR A 197 -25.81 -15.41 -14.97
N GLU A 198 -25.30 -16.22 -15.92
CA GLU A 198 -25.72 -16.18 -17.31
C GLU A 198 -27.22 -16.52 -17.46
N GLU A 199 -27.63 -17.59 -16.79
CA GLU A 199 -29.04 -18.01 -16.81
C GLU A 199 -29.94 -17.03 -16.08
N ALA A 200 -29.43 -16.40 -15.00
CA ALA A 200 -30.14 -15.32 -14.30
C ALA A 200 -30.37 -14.13 -15.24
N CYS A 201 -29.36 -13.72 -16.02
CA CYS A 201 -29.50 -12.66 -17.03
C CYS A 201 -30.58 -12.99 -18.05
N SER A 202 -30.63 -14.22 -18.54
CA SER A 202 -31.66 -14.68 -19.48
C SER A 202 -33.07 -14.57 -18.87
N ALA A 203 -33.24 -15.07 -17.64
CA ALA A 203 -34.52 -15.04 -16.95
C ALA A 203 -35.00 -13.59 -16.67
N PHE A 204 -34.09 -12.69 -16.27
CA PHE A 204 -34.42 -11.26 -16.12
C PHE A 204 -34.75 -10.58 -17.44
N HIS A 205 -34.09 -10.95 -18.52
CA HIS A 205 -34.40 -10.44 -19.86
C HIS A 205 -35.78 -10.88 -20.32
N ASP A 206 -36.15 -12.13 -20.12
CA ASP A 206 -37.47 -12.65 -20.45
C ASP A 206 -38.56 -11.97 -19.62
N ALA A 207 -38.33 -11.73 -18.32
CA ALA A 207 -39.24 -10.97 -17.47
C ALA A 207 -39.39 -9.53 -17.98
N LEU A 208 -38.30 -8.86 -18.33
CA LEU A 208 -38.28 -7.50 -18.89
C LEU A 208 -39.08 -7.41 -20.17
N ASN A 209 -38.97 -8.40 -21.06
CA ASN A 209 -39.71 -8.43 -22.31
C ASN A 209 -41.24 -8.53 -22.11
N LEU A 210 -41.67 -9.28 -21.09
CA LEU A 210 -43.09 -9.32 -20.72
C LEU A 210 -43.55 -8.00 -20.12
N TYR A 211 -42.80 -7.40 -19.20
CA TYR A 211 -43.17 -6.13 -18.60
C TYR A 211 -43.23 -4.98 -19.59
N ARG A 212 -42.39 -4.95 -20.62
CA ARG A 212 -42.42 -3.94 -21.69
C ARG A 212 -43.73 -3.94 -22.51
N GLN A 213 -44.46 -5.05 -22.50
CA GLN A 213 -45.75 -5.16 -23.19
C GLN A 213 -46.91 -4.67 -22.31
N LEU A 214 -46.67 -4.25 -21.08
CA LEU A 214 -47.67 -3.89 -20.09
C LEU A 214 -47.49 -2.45 -19.65
N ASP A 215 -48.57 -1.69 -19.63
CA ASP A 215 -48.57 -0.33 -19.11
C ASP A 215 -48.35 -0.33 -17.57
N GLY A 216 -47.72 0.71 -17.06
CA GLY A 216 -47.55 0.90 -15.62
C GLY A 216 -46.49 0.00 -14.97
N THR A 217 -45.67 -0.72 -15.75
CA THR A 217 -44.66 -1.66 -15.24
C THR A 217 -43.22 -1.11 -15.21
N GLN A 218 -43.04 0.21 -15.31
CA GLN A 218 -41.72 0.85 -15.37
C GLN A 218 -40.83 0.49 -14.15
N TYR A 219 -41.43 0.37 -12.96
CA TYR A 219 -40.73 -0.04 -11.75
C TYR A 219 -40.20 -1.46 -11.87
N GLN A 220 -41.03 -2.41 -12.34
CA GLN A 220 -40.60 -3.82 -12.54
C GLN A 220 -39.54 -3.94 -13.62
N GLN A 221 -39.65 -3.16 -14.70
CA GLN A 221 -38.63 -3.09 -15.75
C GLN A 221 -37.30 -2.58 -15.20
N GLY A 222 -37.31 -1.49 -14.41
CA GLY A 222 -36.10 -0.95 -13.74
C GLY A 222 -35.45 -1.97 -12.79
N ASN A 223 -36.30 -2.68 -12.03
CA ASN A 223 -35.82 -3.72 -11.12
C ASN A 223 -35.14 -4.89 -11.90
N CYS A 224 -35.73 -5.38 -12.98
CA CYS A 224 -35.10 -6.41 -13.82
C CYS A 224 -33.74 -5.95 -14.37
N LEU A 225 -33.65 -4.73 -14.87
CA LEU A 225 -32.42 -4.15 -15.39
C LEU A 225 -31.34 -4.02 -14.29
N LEU A 226 -31.73 -3.60 -13.09
CA LEU A 226 -30.84 -3.52 -11.93
C LEU A 226 -30.29 -4.90 -11.58
N LYS A 227 -31.15 -5.92 -11.53
CA LYS A 227 -30.71 -7.31 -11.22
C LYS A 227 -29.88 -7.94 -12.34
N THR A 228 -30.20 -7.63 -13.60
CA THR A 228 -29.34 -7.99 -14.75
C THR A 228 -27.95 -7.37 -14.60
N GLY A 229 -27.87 -6.09 -14.24
CA GLY A 229 -26.60 -5.41 -14.00
C GLY A 229 -25.80 -6.07 -12.88
N HIS A 230 -26.44 -6.50 -11.79
CA HIS A 230 -25.76 -7.24 -10.71
C HIS A 230 -25.20 -8.58 -11.19
N ALA A 231 -25.96 -9.34 -11.98
CA ALA A 231 -25.50 -10.61 -12.55
C ALA A 231 -24.33 -10.39 -13.52
N LEU A 232 -24.43 -9.40 -14.42
CA LEU A 232 -23.35 -9.02 -15.34
C LEU A 232 -22.07 -8.56 -14.62
N ARG A 233 -22.21 -7.81 -13.53
CA ARG A 233 -21.07 -7.40 -12.68
C ARG A 233 -20.36 -8.61 -12.09
N ASN A 234 -21.12 -9.61 -11.64
CA ASN A 234 -20.55 -10.85 -11.10
C ASN A 234 -19.89 -11.73 -12.18
N LEU A 235 -20.28 -11.57 -13.42
CA LEU A 235 -19.62 -12.15 -14.63
C LEU A 235 -18.45 -11.30 -15.12
N GLU A 236 -18.09 -10.22 -14.41
CA GLU A 236 -17.06 -9.26 -14.79
C GLU A 236 -17.34 -8.53 -16.14
N ARG A 237 -18.58 -8.58 -16.63
CA ARG A 237 -19.06 -7.85 -17.82
C ARG A 237 -19.47 -6.44 -17.43
N TYR A 238 -18.50 -5.64 -16.98
CA TYR A 238 -18.75 -4.37 -16.29
C TYR A 238 -19.43 -3.31 -17.17
N GLU A 239 -19.05 -3.19 -18.44
CA GLU A 239 -19.64 -2.20 -19.36
C GLU A 239 -21.14 -2.47 -19.60
N GLU A 240 -21.49 -3.73 -19.78
CA GLU A 240 -22.89 -4.12 -19.95
C GLU A 240 -23.67 -3.94 -18.64
N ALA A 241 -23.05 -4.21 -17.50
CA ALA A 241 -23.64 -3.96 -16.19
C ALA A 241 -23.95 -2.46 -16.00
N ILE A 242 -23.01 -1.58 -16.32
CA ILE A 242 -23.18 -0.12 -16.23
C ILE A 242 -24.31 0.34 -17.17
N SER A 243 -24.38 -0.20 -18.38
CA SER A 243 -25.46 0.09 -19.33
C SER A 243 -26.82 -0.29 -18.74
N ALA A 244 -26.96 -1.50 -18.19
CA ALA A 244 -28.19 -1.96 -17.55
C ALA A 244 -28.58 -1.08 -16.36
N TYR A 245 -27.63 -0.69 -15.51
CA TYR A 245 -27.88 0.22 -14.39
C TYR A 245 -28.34 1.62 -14.83
N ARG A 246 -27.74 2.19 -15.88
CA ARG A 246 -28.15 3.49 -16.43
C ARG A 246 -29.58 3.44 -16.94
N HIS A 247 -29.95 2.40 -17.68
CA HIS A 247 -31.34 2.23 -18.12
C HIS A 247 -32.30 2.07 -16.94
N ALA A 248 -31.92 1.38 -15.88
CA ALA A 248 -32.74 1.28 -14.66
C ALA A 248 -32.96 2.65 -14.01
N VAL A 249 -31.90 3.46 -13.88
CA VAL A 249 -32.01 4.85 -13.36
C VAL A 249 -32.90 5.72 -14.22
N ASP A 250 -32.82 5.62 -15.55
CA ASP A 250 -33.64 6.42 -16.48
C ASP A 250 -35.13 6.06 -16.41
N LEU A 251 -35.45 4.78 -16.24
CA LEU A 251 -36.83 4.36 -15.99
C LEU A 251 -37.36 4.88 -14.65
N CYS A 252 -36.57 4.80 -13.60
CA CYS A 252 -36.92 5.31 -12.28
C CYS A 252 -37.09 6.84 -12.24
N ARG A 253 -36.45 7.59 -13.15
CA ARG A 253 -36.65 9.06 -13.25
C ARG A 253 -38.11 9.46 -13.56
N GLN A 254 -38.86 8.59 -14.19
CA GLN A 254 -40.21 8.82 -14.61
C GLN A 254 -41.23 8.49 -13.50
N LEU A 255 -40.79 8.02 -12.37
CA LEU A 255 -41.63 7.54 -11.27
C LEU A 255 -41.42 8.40 -10.01
N ASP A 256 -42.50 8.88 -9.44
CA ASP A 256 -42.48 9.59 -8.17
C ASP A 256 -42.09 8.64 -7.02
N GLY A 257 -41.36 9.16 -6.04
CA GLY A 257 -40.97 8.41 -4.85
C GLY A 257 -39.78 7.43 -5.02
N THR A 258 -39.12 7.41 -6.19
CA THR A 258 -37.98 6.52 -6.47
C THR A 258 -36.59 7.19 -6.30
N GLN A 259 -36.53 8.35 -5.63
CA GLN A 259 -35.30 9.11 -5.47
C GLN A 259 -34.23 8.30 -4.76
N GLN A 260 -34.61 7.52 -3.74
CA GLN A 260 -33.67 6.70 -2.97
C GLN A 260 -33.11 5.56 -3.81
N GLU A 261 -33.96 4.81 -4.54
CA GLU A 261 -33.52 3.71 -5.41
C GLU A 261 -32.56 4.20 -6.51
N ARG A 262 -32.84 5.41 -7.04
CA ARG A 262 -31.96 6.05 -8.03
C ARG A 262 -30.61 6.41 -7.41
N ALA A 263 -30.62 7.02 -6.22
CA ALA A 263 -29.41 7.37 -5.51
C ALA A 263 -28.58 6.13 -5.17
N ASP A 264 -29.23 5.07 -4.66
CA ASP A 264 -28.57 3.80 -4.33
C ASP A 264 -27.98 3.15 -5.59
N THR A 265 -28.71 3.15 -6.71
CA THR A 265 -28.20 2.60 -7.97
C THR A 265 -27.00 3.40 -8.50
N LEU A 266 -27.06 4.73 -8.46
CA LEU A 266 -25.95 5.60 -8.86
C LEU A 266 -24.72 5.38 -7.97
N HIS A 267 -24.92 5.30 -6.65
CA HIS A 267 -23.83 5.15 -5.69
C HIS A 267 -23.25 3.73 -5.71
N TYR A 268 -24.07 2.74 -5.31
CA TYR A 268 -23.56 1.39 -5.04
C TYR A 268 -23.41 0.52 -6.29
N SER A 269 -24.22 0.76 -7.33
CA SER A 269 -24.13 -0.07 -8.54
C SER A 269 -23.24 0.56 -9.60
N ILE A 270 -23.50 1.79 -10.01
CA ILE A 270 -22.74 2.47 -11.06
C ILE A 270 -21.41 2.96 -10.53
N GLY A 271 -21.41 3.75 -9.45
CA GLY A 271 -20.22 4.40 -8.92
C GLY A 271 -19.14 3.40 -8.51
N LEU A 272 -19.49 2.38 -7.73
CA LEU A 272 -18.54 1.34 -7.31
C LEU A 272 -18.02 0.50 -8.51
N THR A 273 -18.91 0.21 -9.49
CA THR A 273 -18.49 -0.55 -10.68
C THR A 273 -17.51 0.25 -11.52
N LEU A 274 -17.77 1.54 -11.76
CA LEU A 274 -16.88 2.45 -12.48
C LEU A 274 -15.54 2.62 -11.78
N ASN A 275 -15.55 2.76 -10.44
CA ASN A 275 -14.33 2.85 -9.65
C ASN A 275 -13.48 1.56 -9.77
N ARG A 276 -14.13 0.39 -9.75
CA ARG A 276 -13.45 -0.92 -9.90
C ARG A 276 -12.75 -1.06 -11.25
N ILE A 277 -13.34 -0.57 -12.34
CA ILE A 277 -12.75 -0.58 -13.69
C ILE A 277 -11.89 0.64 -13.98
N ARG A 278 -11.57 1.43 -12.95
CA ARG A 278 -10.68 2.60 -13.01
C ARG A 278 -11.20 3.76 -13.88
N ARG A 279 -12.53 3.84 -14.11
CA ARG A 279 -13.17 5.00 -14.76
C ARG A 279 -13.54 6.03 -13.70
N PHE A 280 -12.54 6.63 -13.08
CA PHE A 280 -12.68 7.42 -11.87
C PHE A 280 -13.54 8.68 -12.06
N GLU A 281 -13.37 9.42 -13.14
CA GLU A 281 -14.13 10.64 -13.42
C GLU A 281 -15.64 10.37 -13.55
N GLU A 282 -15.99 9.26 -14.17
CA GLU A 282 -17.40 8.87 -14.30
C GLU A 282 -17.96 8.36 -12.96
N ALA A 283 -17.14 7.68 -12.16
CA ALA A 283 -17.52 7.28 -10.80
C ALA A 283 -17.80 8.51 -9.93
N ILE A 284 -16.92 9.52 -9.95
CA ILE A 284 -17.10 10.80 -9.26
C ILE A 284 -18.42 11.48 -9.69
N SER A 285 -18.69 11.49 -11.00
CA SER A 285 -19.96 12.06 -11.53
C SER A 285 -21.16 11.30 -11.00
N ALA A 286 -21.13 9.97 -10.98
CA ALA A 286 -22.22 9.14 -10.46
C ALA A 286 -22.43 9.37 -8.96
N TYR A 287 -21.35 9.44 -8.17
CA TYR A 287 -21.44 9.73 -6.74
C TYR A 287 -22.01 11.12 -6.46
N ARG A 288 -21.63 12.16 -7.23
CA ARG A 288 -22.18 13.51 -7.08
C ARG A 288 -23.68 13.54 -7.36
N GLN A 289 -24.15 12.88 -8.42
CA GLN A 289 -25.58 12.76 -8.73
C GLN A 289 -26.34 12.01 -7.63
N ALA A 290 -25.75 10.94 -7.07
CA ALA A 290 -26.33 10.22 -5.95
C ALA A 290 -26.43 11.10 -4.70
N LEU A 291 -25.39 11.86 -4.38
CA LEU A 291 -25.34 12.78 -3.26
C LEU A 291 -26.43 13.85 -3.35
N ASP A 292 -26.64 14.42 -4.53
CA ASP A 292 -27.67 15.43 -4.76
C ASP A 292 -29.08 14.87 -4.55
N LEU A 293 -29.31 13.59 -4.89
CA LEU A 293 -30.58 12.91 -4.61
C LEU A 293 -30.73 12.61 -3.10
N TYR A 294 -29.68 12.11 -2.43
CA TYR A 294 -29.74 11.84 -0.98
C TYR A 294 -29.99 13.11 -0.16
N ARG A 295 -29.47 14.26 -0.58
CA ARG A 295 -29.72 15.55 0.09
C ARG A 295 -31.19 15.98 0.07
N GLN A 296 -31.99 15.45 -0.85
CA GLN A 296 -33.42 15.72 -0.96
C GLN A 296 -34.27 14.76 -0.11
N ILE A 297 -33.67 13.82 0.58
CA ILE A 297 -34.36 12.78 1.33
C ILE A 297 -33.96 12.84 2.81
N ASP A 298 -34.92 13.03 3.68
CA ASP A 298 -34.67 13.06 5.13
C ASP A 298 -34.13 11.70 5.64
N GLY A 299 -33.26 11.75 6.62
CA GLY A 299 -32.71 10.55 7.26
C GLY A 299 -31.61 9.85 6.46
N THR A 300 -31.10 10.43 5.36
CA THR A 300 -30.06 9.83 4.51
C THR A 300 -28.64 10.29 4.82
N GLN A 301 -28.39 10.94 5.96
CA GLN A 301 -27.07 11.50 6.31
C GLN A 301 -25.94 10.46 6.21
N ARG A 302 -26.20 9.21 6.61
CA ARG A 302 -25.22 8.12 6.49
C ARG A 302 -24.91 7.80 5.02
N HIS A 303 -25.91 7.76 4.15
CA HIS A 303 -25.71 7.54 2.71
C HIS A 303 -24.95 8.69 2.05
N GLN A 304 -25.24 9.94 2.46
CA GLN A 304 -24.49 11.12 2.03
C GLN A 304 -23.01 11.03 2.42
N ALA A 305 -22.74 10.66 3.67
CA ALA A 305 -21.36 10.50 4.17
C ALA A 305 -20.60 9.39 3.42
N HIS A 306 -21.23 8.22 3.21
CA HIS A 306 -20.64 7.13 2.43
C HIS A 306 -20.39 7.54 0.97
N CYS A 307 -21.32 8.32 0.38
CA CYS A 307 -21.17 8.81 -0.98
C CYS A 307 -19.96 9.75 -1.12
N LEU A 308 -19.79 10.67 -0.17
CA LEU A 308 -18.64 11.56 -0.10
C LEU A 308 -17.32 10.79 0.15
N TYR A 309 -17.36 9.79 1.01
CA TYR A 309 -16.21 8.92 1.27
C TYR A 309 -15.77 8.20 -0.02
N ASN A 310 -16.71 7.60 -0.75
CA ASN A 310 -16.42 6.93 -2.02
C ASN A 310 -16.00 7.92 -3.13
N THR A 311 -16.51 9.15 -3.09
CA THR A 311 -16.02 10.23 -3.95
C THR A 311 -14.56 10.54 -3.64
N GLY A 312 -14.21 10.66 -2.36
CA GLY A 312 -12.82 10.83 -1.91
C GLY A 312 -11.90 9.71 -2.39
N LEU A 313 -12.36 8.46 -2.30
CA LEU A 313 -11.61 7.29 -2.78
C LEU A 313 -11.39 7.35 -4.31
N ALA A 314 -12.41 7.69 -5.08
CA ALA A 314 -12.30 7.83 -6.53
C ALA A 314 -11.38 9.00 -6.94
N LEU A 315 -11.45 10.14 -6.24
CA LEU A 315 -10.57 11.29 -6.43
C LEU A 315 -9.12 10.96 -6.09
N SER A 316 -8.89 10.23 -4.99
CA SER A 316 -7.55 9.72 -4.62
C SER A 316 -6.97 8.83 -5.71
N ASN A 317 -7.76 7.89 -6.24
CA ASN A 317 -7.33 7.02 -7.33
C ASN A 317 -7.13 7.76 -8.67
N ALA A 318 -7.76 8.93 -8.83
CA ALA A 318 -7.57 9.84 -9.96
C ALA A 318 -6.42 10.85 -9.75
N GLU A 319 -5.61 10.66 -8.70
CA GLU A 319 -4.47 11.52 -8.34
C GLU A 319 -4.85 12.99 -8.04
N ARG A 320 -6.11 13.24 -7.62
CA ARG A 320 -6.65 14.57 -7.24
C ARG A 320 -6.68 14.69 -5.72
N ALA A 321 -5.49 14.75 -5.11
CA ALA A 321 -5.32 14.62 -3.65
C ALA A 321 -6.07 15.69 -2.83
N ASP A 322 -6.01 16.97 -3.19
CA ASP A 322 -6.64 18.04 -2.44
C ASP A 322 -8.17 17.91 -2.44
N GLU A 323 -8.77 17.61 -3.60
CA GLU A 323 -10.20 17.39 -3.70
C GLU A 323 -10.65 16.12 -2.95
N ALA A 324 -9.81 15.08 -2.93
CA ALA A 324 -10.06 13.87 -2.16
C ALA A 324 -10.07 14.18 -0.65
N ILE A 325 -9.10 14.96 -0.16
CA ILE A 325 -9.05 15.42 1.24
C ILE A 325 -10.33 16.19 1.61
N ASP A 326 -10.78 17.08 0.74
CA ASP A 326 -12.01 17.86 0.99
C ASP A 326 -13.26 16.97 1.01
N ALA A 327 -13.34 15.98 0.12
CA ALA A 327 -14.43 15.01 0.12
C ALA A 327 -14.47 14.17 1.41
N TYR A 328 -13.30 13.69 1.86
CA TYR A 328 -13.19 12.96 3.13
C TYR A 328 -13.50 13.83 4.35
N ARG A 329 -13.12 15.11 4.35
CA ARG A 329 -13.50 16.05 5.42
C ARG A 329 -15.01 16.25 5.50
N GLN A 330 -15.67 16.46 4.36
CA GLN A 330 -17.13 16.56 4.31
C GLN A 330 -17.80 15.27 4.78
N ALA A 331 -17.29 14.10 4.40
CA ALA A 331 -17.78 12.81 4.90
C ALA A 331 -17.61 12.71 6.43
N LEU A 332 -16.43 13.09 6.95
CA LEU A 332 -16.12 13.09 8.37
C LEU A 332 -17.09 13.99 9.17
N ASP A 333 -17.40 15.19 8.66
CA ASP A 333 -18.31 16.12 9.31
C ASP A 333 -19.74 15.57 9.41
N LEU A 334 -20.19 14.83 8.40
CA LEU A 334 -21.46 14.12 8.46
C LEU A 334 -21.41 12.92 9.41
N TYR A 335 -20.33 12.12 9.38
CA TYR A 335 -20.18 10.98 10.29
C TYR A 335 -20.17 11.42 11.76
N ARG A 336 -19.59 12.58 12.09
CA ARG A 336 -19.61 13.14 13.44
C ARG A 336 -21.00 13.40 14.00
N GLN A 337 -22.01 13.56 13.12
CA GLN A 337 -23.41 13.78 13.49
C GLN A 337 -24.20 12.46 13.62
N ILE A 338 -23.56 11.32 13.40
CA ILE A 338 -24.20 10.01 13.35
C ILE A 338 -23.68 9.12 14.48
N ASP A 339 -24.55 8.68 15.36
CA ASP A 339 -24.19 7.77 16.43
C ASP A 339 -23.66 6.44 15.88
N GLY A 340 -22.62 5.90 16.53
CA GLY A 340 -22.02 4.62 16.15
C GLY A 340 -21.19 4.65 14.84
N SER A 341 -20.75 5.84 14.40
CA SER A 341 -19.95 6.04 13.18
C SER A 341 -18.45 6.19 13.44
N GLN A 342 -17.96 5.88 14.64
CA GLN A 342 -16.56 6.10 15.03
C GLN A 342 -15.57 5.41 14.10
N ARG A 343 -15.92 4.22 13.60
CA ARG A 343 -15.08 3.50 12.63
C ARG A 343 -15.00 4.25 11.29
N ASP A 344 -16.15 4.70 10.77
CA ASP A 344 -16.20 5.44 9.51
C ASP A 344 -15.44 6.78 9.61
N GLN A 345 -15.50 7.44 10.78
CA GLN A 345 -14.72 8.64 11.07
C GLN A 345 -13.20 8.33 11.06
N ALA A 346 -12.79 7.25 11.73
CA ALA A 346 -11.39 6.84 11.78
C ALA A 346 -10.85 6.46 10.39
N ASP A 347 -11.64 5.74 9.59
CA ASP A 347 -11.30 5.39 8.22
C ASP A 347 -11.11 6.64 7.35
N SER A 348 -12.00 7.64 7.48
CA SER A 348 -11.89 8.91 6.76
C SER A 348 -10.60 9.66 7.13
N LEU A 349 -10.28 9.76 8.42
CA LEU A 349 -9.04 10.38 8.93
C LEU A 349 -7.79 9.63 8.48
N ARG A 350 -7.85 8.31 8.44
CA ARG A 350 -6.76 7.47 7.92
C ARG A 350 -6.46 7.77 6.45
N HIS A 351 -7.48 7.92 5.62
CA HIS A 351 -7.31 8.30 4.21
C HIS A 351 -6.81 9.73 4.05
N ILE A 352 -7.32 10.69 4.84
CA ILE A 352 -6.80 12.05 4.86
C ILE A 352 -5.30 12.04 5.19
N GLY A 353 -4.89 11.31 6.24
CA GLY A 353 -3.48 11.19 6.62
C GLY A 353 -2.61 10.58 5.51
N MET A 354 -3.13 9.59 4.77
CA MET A 354 -2.40 9.00 3.63
C MET A 354 -2.14 10.05 2.55
N LEU A 355 -3.14 10.80 2.16
CA LEU A 355 -3.04 11.84 1.13
C LEU A 355 -2.15 13.00 1.58
N LEU A 356 -2.24 13.43 2.83
CA LEU A 356 -1.37 14.47 3.39
C LEU A 356 0.11 14.05 3.36
N ARG A 357 0.40 12.78 3.64
CA ARG A 357 1.78 12.26 3.55
C ARG A 357 2.27 12.25 2.09
N GLU A 358 1.43 11.86 1.13
CA GLU A 358 1.76 11.87 -0.29
C GLU A 358 1.94 13.30 -0.83
N ALA A 359 1.22 14.27 -0.24
CA ALA A 359 1.36 15.70 -0.53
C ALA A 359 2.54 16.37 0.22
N GLU A 360 3.50 15.60 0.74
CA GLU A 360 4.66 16.09 1.50
C GLU A 360 4.32 16.93 2.75
N ARG A 361 3.18 16.61 3.41
CA ARG A 361 2.70 17.22 4.65
C ARG A 361 2.67 16.19 5.80
N PRO A 362 3.82 15.60 6.16
CA PRO A 362 3.86 14.44 7.07
C PRO A 362 3.48 14.77 8.51
N GLU A 363 3.67 15.98 9.01
CA GLU A 363 3.24 16.39 10.35
C GLU A 363 1.72 16.34 10.48
N GLU A 364 1.00 16.94 9.52
CA GLU A 364 -0.46 16.91 9.49
C GLU A 364 -0.99 15.48 9.28
N ALA A 365 -0.27 14.67 8.53
CA ALA A 365 -0.60 13.24 8.38
C ALA A 365 -0.54 12.50 9.71
N VAL A 366 0.50 12.74 10.53
CA VAL A 366 0.61 12.13 11.88
C VAL A 366 -0.55 12.57 12.77
N ASP A 367 -0.96 13.83 12.72
CA ASP A 367 -2.07 14.34 13.51
C ASP A 367 -3.41 13.69 13.09
N ALA A 368 -3.64 13.54 11.79
CA ALA A 368 -4.83 12.83 11.28
C ALA A 368 -4.83 11.34 11.71
N TYR A 369 -3.69 10.67 11.63
CA TYR A 369 -3.56 9.28 12.06
C TYR A 369 -3.77 9.11 13.58
N ARG A 370 -3.30 10.05 14.41
CA ARG A 370 -3.53 10.02 15.86
C ARG A 370 -5.00 10.18 16.20
N GLN A 371 -5.71 11.09 15.53
CA GLN A 371 -7.16 11.21 15.68
C GLN A 371 -7.89 9.94 15.26
N ALA A 372 -7.48 9.31 14.16
CA ALA A 372 -8.03 8.02 13.72
C ALA A 372 -7.81 6.92 14.77
N LEU A 373 -6.60 6.84 15.33
CA LEU A 373 -6.23 5.87 16.36
C LEU A 373 -7.11 6.02 17.62
N GLU A 374 -7.35 7.24 18.05
CA GLU A 374 -8.20 7.51 19.22
C GLU A 374 -9.64 7.05 19.01
N LEU A 375 -10.15 7.23 17.79
CA LEU A 375 -11.49 6.75 17.44
C LEU A 375 -11.54 5.22 17.38
N TYR A 376 -10.54 4.56 16.79
CA TYR A 376 -10.49 3.09 16.74
C TYR A 376 -10.41 2.47 18.13
N ARG A 377 -9.67 3.08 19.08
CA ARG A 377 -9.59 2.58 20.47
C ARG A 377 -10.95 2.48 21.15
N ASN A 378 -11.92 3.29 20.73
CA ASN A 378 -13.28 3.29 21.26
C ASN A 378 -14.22 2.31 20.50
N VAL A 379 -13.73 1.55 19.53
CA VAL A 379 -14.52 0.60 18.74
C VAL A 379 -14.00 -0.82 18.97
N PRO A 380 -14.77 -1.72 19.61
CA PRO A 380 -14.36 -3.10 19.80
C PRO A 380 -14.10 -3.83 18.49
N GLY A 381 -13.08 -4.69 18.45
CA GLY A 381 -12.72 -5.48 17.29
C GLY A 381 -11.89 -4.73 16.24
N THR A 382 -11.31 -3.57 16.59
CA THR A 382 -10.42 -2.78 15.72
C THR A 382 -8.94 -2.88 16.11
N GLU A 383 -8.57 -3.82 16.95
CA GLU A 383 -7.20 -3.96 17.47
C GLU A 383 -6.18 -4.14 16.33
N LYS A 384 -6.56 -4.87 15.28
CA LYS A 384 -5.73 -5.02 14.08
C LYS A 384 -5.61 -3.71 13.28
N ASP A 385 -6.69 -2.96 13.16
CA ASP A 385 -6.70 -1.65 12.49
C ASP A 385 -5.81 -0.66 13.27
N GLN A 386 -5.87 -0.66 14.62
CA GLN A 386 -5.00 0.13 15.49
C GLN A 386 -3.53 -0.25 15.30
N ALA A 387 -3.20 -1.54 15.35
CA ALA A 387 -1.85 -2.04 15.17
C ALA A 387 -1.28 -1.67 13.79
N ASN A 388 -2.06 -1.85 12.72
CA ASN A 388 -1.67 -1.48 11.37
C ASN A 388 -1.47 0.04 11.22
N LEU A 389 -2.33 0.86 11.84
CA LEU A 389 -2.20 2.31 11.80
C LEU A 389 -0.92 2.78 12.51
N LEU A 390 -0.64 2.22 13.69
CA LEU A 390 0.58 2.49 14.43
C LEU A 390 1.83 2.08 13.66
N HIS A 391 1.85 0.85 13.12
CA HIS A 391 2.98 0.29 12.42
C HIS A 391 3.22 0.97 11.07
N TYR A 392 2.27 0.80 10.13
CA TYR A 392 2.50 1.17 8.72
C TYR A 392 2.27 2.66 8.41
N ARG A 393 1.62 3.40 9.30
CA ARG A 393 1.31 4.82 9.04
C ARG A 393 2.04 5.74 10.00
N ILE A 394 1.76 5.65 11.30
CA ILE A 394 2.36 6.54 12.29
C ILE A 394 3.86 6.28 12.42
N GLY A 395 4.27 5.04 12.68
CA GLY A 395 5.68 4.68 12.87
C GLY A 395 6.54 5.02 11.66
N PHE A 396 6.07 4.67 10.46
CA PHE A 396 6.78 4.98 9.21
C PHE A 396 6.90 6.49 8.96
N THR A 397 5.81 7.25 9.18
CA THR A 397 5.83 8.71 8.96
C THR A 397 6.73 9.41 9.97
N LEU A 398 6.69 9.00 11.25
CA LEU A 398 7.58 9.53 12.29
C LEU A 398 9.06 9.24 12.01
N ARG A 399 9.37 8.06 11.44
CA ARG A 399 10.73 7.73 10.99
C ARG A 399 11.19 8.69 9.89
N SER A 400 10.36 8.98 8.89
CA SER A 400 10.70 9.93 7.81
C SER A 400 10.92 11.35 8.35
N LEU A 401 10.21 11.73 9.40
CA LEU A 401 10.38 12.99 10.14
C LEU A 401 11.60 12.98 11.09
N LYS A 402 12.35 11.88 11.17
CA LYS A 402 13.45 11.67 12.12
C LYS A 402 13.04 11.79 13.61
N ARG A 403 11.74 11.61 13.90
CA ARG A 403 11.19 11.57 15.26
C ARG A 403 11.30 10.14 15.80
N TYR A 404 12.53 9.66 15.94
CA TYR A 404 12.84 8.25 16.17
C TYR A 404 12.25 7.67 17.44
N GLN A 405 12.29 8.40 18.55
CA GLN A 405 11.76 7.92 19.84
C GLN A 405 10.24 7.69 19.79
N GLU A 406 9.53 8.58 19.12
CA GLU A 406 8.08 8.45 18.93
C GLU A 406 7.75 7.30 17.96
N ALA A 407 8.56 7.11 16.91
CA ALA A 407 8.40 5.99 15.99
C ALA A 407 8.59 4.64 16.71
N VAL A 408 9.64 4.52 17.57
CA VAL A 408 9.87 3.32 18.38
C VAL A 408 8.70 3.05 19.33
N SER A 409 8.15 4.12 19.97
CA SER A 409 6.98 4.00 20.84
C SER A 409 5.77 3.47 20.06
N ALA A 410 5.49 4.01 18.87
CA ALA A 410 4.38 3.56 18.03
C ALA A 410 4.55 2.09 17.60
N TYR A 411 5.75 1.67 17.23
CA TYR A 411 6.00 0.27 16.88
C TYR A 411 5.86 -0.68 18.08
N ARG A 412 6.27 -0.28 19.28
CA ARG A 412 6.09 -1.09 20.50
C ARG A 412 4.61 -1.29 20.81
N GLU A 413 3.82 -0.22 20.77
CA GLU A 413 2.37 -0.30 20.97
C GLU A 413 1.70 -1.19 19.88
N ALA A 414 2.11 -1.06 18.63
CA ALA A 414 1.64 -1.95 17.55
C ALA A 414 1.99 -3.41 17.81
N LEU A 415 3.21 -3.69 18.25
CA LEU A 415 3.66 -5.03 18.57
C LEU A 415 2.84 -5.66 19.71
N ASP A 416 2.53 -4.88 20.74
CA ASP A 416 1.75 -5.35 21.87
C ASP A 416 0.30 -5.67 21.45
N LEU A 417 -0.28 -4.92 20.53
CA LEU A 417 -1.58 -5.21 19.93
C LEU A 417 -1.52 -6.48 19.06
N TYR A 418 -0.51 -6.62 18.19
CA TYR A 418 -0.37 -7.81 17.35
C TYR A 418 -0.20 -9.10 18.19
N ARG A 419 0.48 -9.04 19.34
CA ARG A 419 0.63 -10.19 20.24
C ARG A 419 -0.67 -10.71 20.82
N GLN A 420 -1.71 -9.87 20.85
CA GLN A 420 -3.04 -10.24 21.34
C GLN A 420 -3.94 -10.83 20.26
N ILE A 421 -3.47 -10.88 19.00
CA ILE A 421 -4.26 -11.29 17.83
C ILE A 421 -3.64 -12.54 17.22
N ASP A 422 -4.40 -13.63 17.16
CA ASP A 422 -3.94 -14.86 16.54
C ASP A 422 -3.61 -14.67 15.04
N GLY A 423 -2.59 -15.37 14.56
CA GLY A 423 -2.20 -15.36 13.16
C GLY A 423 -1.43 -14.10 12.71
N THR A 424 -0.95 -13.26 13.63
CA THR A 424 -0.21 -12.01 13.32
C THR A 424 1.30 -12.14 13.46
N GLN A 425 1.87 -13.33 13.55
CA GLN A 425 3.31 -13.55 13.78
C GLN A 425 4.17 -12.85 12.71
N ARG A 426 3.72 -12.82 11.45
CA ARG A 426 4.40 -12.10 10.37
C ARG A 426 4.37 -10.59 10.60
N ASP A 427 3.23 -10.03 11.02
CA ASP A 427 3.10 -8.60 11.34
C ASP A 427 3.97 -8.23 12.56
N GLN A 428 4.07 -9.11 13.57
CA GLN A 428 4.97 -8.94 14.72
C GLN A 428 6.43 -8.89 14.28
N ALA A 429 6.84 -9.80 13.41
CA ALA A 429 8.20 -9.85 12.88
C ALA A 429 8.54 -8.59 12.05
N HIS A 430 7.64 -8.16 11.16
CA HIS A 430 7.78 -6.92 10.40
C HIS A 430 7.88 -5.69 11.31
N CYS A 431 7.08 -5.66 12.39
CA CYS A 431 7.10 -4.56 13.35
C CYS A 431 8.45 -4.49 14.08
N LEU A 432 8.98 -5.61 14.51
CA LEU A 432 10.31 -5.71 15.13
C LEU A 432 11.43 -5.32 14.15
N TYR A 433 11.36 -5.76 12.90
CA TYR A 433 12.30 -5.35 11.86
C TYR A 433 12.32 -3.83 11.67
N ASN A 434 11.14 -3.21 11.56
CA ASN A 434 11.03 -1.76 11.42
C ASN A 434 11.48 -1.01 12.69
N THR A 435 11.24 -1.58 13.88
CA THR A 435 11.79 -1.07 15.14
C THR A 435 13.32 -1.07 15.09
N GLY A 436 13.94 -2.17 14.68
CA GLY A 436 15.39 -2.27 14.51
C GLY A 436 15.94 -1.23 13.53
N ALA A 437 15.22 -1.02 12.41
CA ALA A 437 15.63 -0.03 11.41
C ALA A 437 15.58 1.41 11.94
N VAL A 438 14.58 1.76 12.74
CA VAL A 438 14.50 3.10 13.39
C VAL A 438 15.56 3.26 14.47
N LEU A 439 15.81 2.23 15.27
CA LEU A 439 16.86 2.24 16.29
C LEU A 439 18.26 2.39 15.67
N HIS A 440 18.50 1.75 14.52
CA HIS A 440 19.71 1.94 13.74
C HIS A 440 19.88 3.39 13.26
N ASP A 441 18.81 3.98 12.67
CA ASP A 441 18.81 5.39 12.23
C ASP A 441 19.02 6.35 13.40
N ALA A 442 18.53 5.99 14.60
CA ALA A 442 18.74 6.71 15.85
C ALA A 442 20.13 6.48 16.48
N LYS A 443 20.98 5.66 15.86
CA LYS A 443 22.30 5.23 16.35
C LYS A 443 22.25 4.45 17.68
N GLN A 444 21.10 3.85 18.00
CA GLN A 444 20.92 2.93 19.14
C GLN A 444 21.19 1.49 18.67
N TYR A 445 22.45 1.22 18.34
CA TYR A 445 22.83 0.04 17.58
C TYR A 445 22.63 -1.28 18.33
N GLU A 446 22.89 -1.36 19.63
CA GLU A 446 22.67 -2.56 20.44
C GLU A 446 21.19 -2.98 20.45
N ASP A 447 20.30 -2.03 20.68
CA ASP A 447 18.87 -2.27 20.67
C ASP A 447 18.38 -2.65 19.27
N ALA A 448 18.94 -2.03 18.23
CA ALA A 448 18.63 -2.35 16.85
C ALA A 448 18.99 -3.80 16.50
N VAL A 449 20.19 -4.27 16.87
CA VAL A 449 20.62 -5.67 16.68
C VAL A 449 19.66 -6.61 17.38
N THR A 450 19.30 -6.32 18.62
CA THR A 450 18.35 -7.13 19.39
C THR A 450 16.99 -7.23 18.70
N ALA A 451 16.47 -6.12 18.18
CA ALA A 451 15.21 -6.09 17.46
C ALA A 451 15.25 -6.91 16.16
N PHE A 452 16.34 -6.82 15.38
CA PHE A 452 16.52 -7.64 14.18
C PHE A 452 16.62 -9.13 14.49
N GLN A 453 17.32 -9.52 15.55
CA GLN A 453 17.41 -10.91 15.99
C GLN A 453 16.05 -11.47 16.45
N GLN A 454 15.26 -10.68 17.17
CA GLN A 454 13.90 -11.07 17.56
C GLN A 454 12.98 -11.23 16.34
N ALA A 455 13.07 -10.32 15.36
CA ALA A 455 12.34 -10.44 14.11
C ALA A 455 12.72 -11.71 13.34
N GLN A 456 14.02 -11.99 13.23
CA GLN A 456 14.53 -13.19 12.58
C GLN A 456 14.02 -14.47 13.26
N GLY A 457 14.01 -14.52 14.61
CA GLY A 457 13.49 -15.65 15.37
C GLY A 457 12.02 -15.93 15.10
N LEU A 458 11.20 -14.90 14.90
CA LEU A 458 9.80 -15.09 14.51
C LEU A 458 9.67 -15.61 13.07
N TYR A 459 10.45 -15.06 12.13
CA TYR A 459 10.43 -15.50 10.73
C TYR A 459 10.87 -16.95 10.56
N GLN A 460 11.77 -17.48 11.41
CA GLN A 460 12.21 -18.88 11.34
C GLN A 460 11.08 -19.90 11.44
N HIS A 461 9.94 -19.52 12.02
CA HIS A 461 8.77 -20.38 12.21
C HIS A 461 7.64 -20.09 11.22
N LEU A 462 7.89 -19.28 10.18
CA LEU A 462 6.88 -18.88 9.20
C LEU A 462 7.24 -19.38 7.80
N ASP A 463 6.31 -20.06 7.16
CA ASP A 463 6.48 -20.52 5.78
C ASP A 463 6.67 -19.34 4.81
N GLY A 464 7.57 -19.49 3.86
CA GLY A 464 7.85 -18.48 2.83
C GLY A 464 8.44 -17.17 3.37
N SER A 465 9.23 -17.24 4.46
CA SER A 465 9.86 -16.07 5.10
C SER A 465 11.39 -16.06 4.98
N THR A 466 11.96 -16.89 4.14
CA THR A 466 13.42 -17.04 3.97
C THR A 466 14.08 -15.72 3.61
N GLN A 467 13.48 -14.93 2.70
CA GLN A 467 13.96 -13.60 2.34
C GLN A 467 13.96 -12.66 3.55
N ASP A 468 12.88 -12.65 4.32
CA ASP A 468 12.73 -11.78 5.50
C ASP A 468 13.76 -12.15 6.59
N GLN A 469 14.02 -13.45 6.81
CA GLN A 469 15.04 -13.94 7.73
C GLN A 469 16.44 -13.45 7.34
N ALA A 470 16.80 -13.61 6.07
CA ALA A 470 18.08 -13.18 5.55
C ALA A 470 18.25 -11.66 5.61
N ASP A 471 17.17 -10.89 5.35
CA ASP A 471 17.17 -9.43 5.48
C ASP A 471 17.37 -8.97 6.93
N CYS A 472 16.82 -9.70 7.90
CA CYS A 472 17.08 -9.45 9.33
C CYS A 472 18.55 -9.65 9.67
N ALA A 473 19.12 -10.79 9.29
CA ALA A 473 20.52 -11.11 9.54
C ALA A 473 21.46 -10.10 8.84
N ARG A 474 21.16 -9.72 7.61
CA ARG A 474 21.89 -8.68 6.87
C ARG A 474 21.82 -7.31 7.56
N SER A 475 20.64 -6.92 8.05
CA SER A 475 20.45 -5.64 8.74
C SER A 475 21.15 -5.62 10.11
N ALA A 476 21.11 -6.74 10.85
CA ALA A 476 21.90 -6.93 12.06
C ALA A 476 23.40 -6.81 11.77
N GLY A 477 23.88 -7.44 10.71
CA GLY A 477 25.28 -7.36 10.27
C GLY A 477 25.72 -5.92 9.95
N ASN A 478 24.90 -5.16 9.23
CA ASN A 478 25.15 -3.73 8.96
C ASN A 478 25.26 -2.94 10.26
N THR A 479 24.34 -3.16 11.18
CA THR A 479 24.29 -2.46 12.47
C THR A 479 25.49 -2.81 13.33
N LEU A 480 25.90 -4.08 13.38
CA LEU A 480 27.10 -4.54 14.10
C LEU A 480 28.38 -3.94 13.53
N ARG A 481 28.46 -3.79 12.20
CA ARG A 481 29.60 -3.12 11.56
C ARG A 481 29.67 -1.65 11.98
N ASP A 482 28.55 -0.94 11.94
CA ASP A 482 28.47 0.48 12.31
C ASP A 482 28.73 0.70 13.81
N LEU A 483 28.43 -0.32 14.65
CA LEU A 483 28.79 -0.39 16.07
C LEU A 483 30.29 -0.69 16.29
N GLY A 484 31.02 -1.11 15.24
CA GLY A 484 32.42 -1.53 15.32
C GLY A 484 32.65 -3.00 15.72
N ARG A 485 31.57 -3.79 15.93
CA ARG A 485 31.62 -5.23 16.24
C ARG A 485 31.81 -6.07 14.98
N ARG A 486 32.95 -5.84 14.28
CA ARG A 486 33.16 -6.31 12.90
C ARG A 486 33.13 -7.84 12.76
N GLN A 487 33.67 -8.59 13.72
CA GLN A 487 33.68 -10.07 13.68
C GLN A 487 32.23 -10.63 13.74
N GLU A 488 31.40 -10.05 14.56
CA GLU A 488 29.99 -10.44 14.66
C GLU A 488 29.18 -10.02 13.43
N ALA A 489 29.53 -8.88 12.83
CA ALA A 489 28.94 -8.47 11.56
C ALA A 489 29.20 -9.50 10.44
N ILE A 490 30.44 -10.00 10.34
CA ILE A 490 30.80 -11.04 9.37
C ILE A 490 29.99 -12.32 9.62
N THR A 491 29.80 -12.70 10.90
CA THR A 491 29.01 -13.87 11.26
C THR A 491 27.55 -13.70 10.80
N ALA A 492 26.95 -12.55 11.06
CA ALA A 492 25.57 -12.24 10.63
C ALA A 492 25.43 -12.21 9.09
N TYR A 493 26.41 -11.67 8.36
CA TYR A 493 26.41 -11.71 6.90
C TYR A 493 26.56 -13.14 6.34
N ARG A 494 27.39 -13.99 6.96
CA ARG A 494 27.53 -15.40 6.58
C ARG A 494 26.25 -16.18 6.85
N GLU A 495 25.55 -15.88 7.93
CA GLU A 495 24.23 -16.45 8.24
C GLU A 495 23.21 -16.05 7.18
N ALA A 496 23.08 -14.76 6.85
CA ALA A 496 22.22 -14.28 5.79
C ALA A 496 22.54 -14.97 4.44
N LEU A 497 23.82 -15.13 4.12
CA LEU A 497 24.27 -15.80 2.90
C LEU A 497 23.89 -17.29 2.89
N ALA A 498 23.99 -17.97 4.04
CA ALA A 498 23.61 -19.37 4.16
C ALA A 498 22.09 -19.57 3.96
N ILE A 499 21.29 -18.64 4.49
CA ILE A 499 19.83 -18.65 4.32
C ILE A 499 19.48 -18.46 2.83
N PHE A 500 20.04 -17.46 2.15
CA PHE A 500 19.76 -17.23 0.72
C PHE A 500 20.14 -18.40 -0.19
N ARG A 501 21.18 -19.17 0.17
CA ARG A 501 21.60 -20.36 -0.61
C ARG A 501 20.63 -21.54 -0.53
N GLN A 502 19.64 -21.49 0.34
CA GLN A 502 18.62 -22.54 0.47
C GLN A 502 17.42 -22.33 -0.48
N GLU A 503 17.29 -21.16 -1.11
CA GLU A 503 16.21 -20.86 -2.05
C GLU A 503 16.69 -20.92 -3.53
N ASP A 504 16.02 -21.71 -4.35
CA ASP A 504 16.24 -21.75 -5.79
C ASP A 504 15.76 -20.46 -6.47
N GLY A 505 16.68 -19.70 -7.06
CA GLY A 505 16.39 -18.61 -8.02
C GLY A 505 16.61 -17.17 -7.58
N THR A 506 16.58 -16.83 -6.29
CA THR A 506 16.83 -15.45 -5.78
C THR A 506 18.29 -15.22 -5.33
N GLU A 507 19.11 -16.28 -5.39
CA GLU A 507 20.44 -16.35 -4.80
C GLU A 507 21.46 -15.35 -5.35
N LYS A 508 21.33 -14.97 -6.63
CA LYS A 508 22.43 -14.30 -7.33
C LYS A 508 22.57 -12.83 -6.92
N ASP A 509 21.44 -12.12 -6.74
CA ASP A 509 21.45 -10.67 -6.51
C ASP A 509 21.70 -10.26 -5.05
N GLN A 510 21.44 -11.15 -4.10
CA GLN A 510 21.66 -10.88 -2.67
C GLN A 510 23.00 -11.44 -2.16
N ALA A 511 23.40 -12.60 -2.65
CA ALA A 511 24.67 -13.24 -2.26
C ALA A 511 25.91 -12.42 -2.70
N ASN A 512 25.84 -11.74 -3.84
CA ASN A 512 26.91 -10.85 -4.31
C ASN A 512 27.09 -9.65 -3.36
N ILE A 513 25.98 -9.01 -2.92
CA ILE A 513 26.01 -7.88 -1.97
C ILE A 513 26.60 -8.32 -0.62
N LEU A 514 26.20 -9.49 -0.12
CA LEU A 514 26.71 -10.01 1.15
C LEU A 514 28.21 -10.33 1.10
N ASN A 515 28.68 -11.03 0.07
CA ASN A 515 30.09 -11.29 -0.12
C ASN A 515 30.92 -10.00 -0.23
N TYR A 516 30.40 -8.99 -0.94
CA TYR A 516 31.03 -7.68 -1.01
C TYR A 516 31.12 -7.01 0.37
N ARG A 517 30.03 -7.03 1.19
CA ARG A 517 30.03 -6.48 2.55
C ARG A 517 30.98 -7.22 3.49
N ILE A 518 31.07 -8.54 3.38
CA ILE A 518 32.07 -9.35 4.10
C ILE A 518 33.47 -8.90 3.72
N GLY A 519 33.75 -8.73 2.43
CA GLY A 519 35.02 -8.26 1.93
C GLY A 519 35.41 -6.88 2.48
N LEU A 520 34.48 -5.90 2.45
CA LEU A 520 34.71 -4.59 3.04
C LEU A 520 35.02 -4.67 4.54
N THR A 521 34.22 -5.46 5.29
CA THR A 521 34.41 -5.58 6.74
C THR A 521 35.75 -6.26 7.10
N LEU A 522 36.15 -7.25 6.32
CA LEU A 522 37.47 -7.92 6.48
C LEU A 522 38.63 -6.98 6.14
N ALA A 523 38.48 -6.16 5.09
CA ALA A 523 39.49 -5.14 4.73
C ALA A 523 39.65 -4.11 5.86
N ASP A 524 38.56 -3.65 6.46
CA ASP A 524 38.57 -2.75 7.64
C ASP A 524 39.24 -3.38 8.88
N MET A 525 39.32 -4.72 8.92
CA MET A 525 40.04 -5.49 9.97
C MET A 525 41.47 -5.84 9.56
N TRP A 526 41.98 -5.34 8.45
CA TRP A 526 43.31 -5.62 7.90
C TRP A 526 43.52 -7.11 7.50
N GLN A 527 42.41 -7.86 7.36
CA GLN A 527 42.42 -9.26 6.90
C GLN A 527 42.29 -9.31 5.35
N TYR A 528 43.33 -8.79 4.70
CA TYR A 528 43.28 -8.49 3.26
C TYR A 528 43.13 -9.71 2.36
N ASP A 529 43.78 -10.85 2.67
CA ASP A 529 43.67 -12.06 1.83
C ASP A 529 42.28 -12.69 1.89
N GLU A 530 41.64 -12.66 3.07
CA GLU A 530 40.27 -13.11 3.23
C GLU A 530 39.29 -12.14 2.54
N ALA A 531 39.53 -10.84 2.64
CA ALA A 531 38.76 -9.80 1.94
C ALA A 531 38.80 -10.00 0.42
N LEU A 532 39.97 -10.24 -0.15
CA LEU A 532 40.15 -10.53 -1.57
C LEU A 532 39.42 -11.82 -2.00
N THR A 533 39.35 -12.82 -1.13
CA THR A 533 38.58 -14.03 -1.39
C THR A 533 37.06 -13.73 -1.46
N ALA A 534 36.55 -12.95 -0.51
CA ALA A 534 35.14 -12.54 -0.50
C ALA A 534 34.80 -11.65 -1.71
N TYR A 535 35.66 -10.71 -2.08
CA TYR A 535 35.49 -9.90 -3.28
C TYR A 535 35.44 -10.73 -4.58
N ARG A 536 36.33 -11.73 -4.71
CA ARG A 536 36.28 -12.64 -5.87
C ARG A 536 34.96 -13.37 -5.98
N GLN A 537 34.42 -13.85 -4.87
CA GLN A 537 33.09 -14.49 -4.85
C GLN A 537 31.98 -13.50 -5.27
N ALA A 538 32.06 -12.25 -4.81
CA ALA A 538 31.11 -11.20 -5.20
C ALA A 538 31.23 -10.89 -6.70
N GLN A 539 32.45 -10.74 -7.23
CA GLN A 539 32.72 -10.44 -8.64
C GLN A 539 32.20 -11.54 -9.58
N ASP A 540 32.41 -12.82 -9.24
CA ASP A 540 31.87 -13.94 -10.01
C ASP A 540 30.35 -13.88 -10.13
N LEU A 541 29.66 -13.53 -9.05
CA LEU A 541 28.21 -13.38 -9.04
C LEU A 541 27.76 -12.12 -9.80
N TYR A 542 28.41 -10.96 -9.59
CA TYR A 542 28.09 -9.73 -10.31
C TYR A 542 28.31 -9.85 -11.81
N SER A 543 29.33 -10.57 -12.25
CA SER A 543 29.60 -10.78 -13.68
C SER A 543 28.50 -11.52 -14.43
N ARG A 544 27.67 -12.29 -13.71
CA ARG A 544 26.55 -13.07 -14.25
C ARG A 544 25.19 -12.38 -14.08
N ALA A 545 25.12 -11.32 -13.28
CA ALA A 545 23.88 -10.62 -12.98
C ALA A 545 23.61 -9.51 -14.01
N THR A 546 22.41 -9.45 -14.55
CA THR A 546 21.98 -8.39 -15.48
C THR A 546 21.80 -7.08 -14.72
N GLY A 547 22.38 -5.97 -15.20
CA GLY A 547 22.23 -4.65 -14.59
C GLY A 547 23.11 -4.36 -13.37
N ALA A 548 24.04 -5.27 -13.01
CA ALA A 548 24.90 -5.13 -11.84
C ALA A 548 26.29 -4.49 -12.16
N GLN A 549 26.43 -3.82 -13.31
CA GLN A 549 27.71 -3.28 -13.75
C GLN A 549 28.32 -2.29 -12.74
N ARG A 550 27.50 -1.43 -12.13
CA ARG A 550 27.97 -0.48 -11.12
C ARG A 550 28.50 -1.19 -9.88
N GLN A 551 27.75 -2.11 -9.34
CA GLN A 551 28.15 -2.89 -8.15
C GLN A 551 29.41 -3.74 -8.41
N HIS A 552 29.54 -4.29 -9.62
CA HIS A 552 30.72 -5.02 -10.05
C HIS A 552 31.95 -4.08 -10.11
N ALA A 553 31.78 -2.88 -10.64
CA ALA A 553 32.82 -1.87 -10.69
C ALA A 553 33.25 -1.42 -9.28
N ASP A 554 32.28 -1.15 -8.38
CA ASP A 554 32.55 -0.82 -6.98
C ASP A 554 33.34 -1.94 -6.27
N CYS A 555 33.00 -3.20 -6.52
CA CYS A 555 33.71 -4.35 -5.96
C CYS A 555 35.14 -4.44 -6.47
N LEU A 556 35.39 -4.24 -7.77
CA LEU A 556 36.71 -4.21 -8.36
C LEU A 556 37.55 -3.02 -7.86
N TYR A 557 36.92 -1.86 -7.67
CA TYR A 557 37.59 -0.68 -7.12
C TYR A 557 38.08 -0.95 -5.69
N ASN A 558 37.24 -1.50 -4.81
CA ASN A 558 37.66 -1.86 -3.45
C ASN A 558 38.68 -3.01 -3.41
N THR A 559 38.59 -3.95 -4.36
CA THR A 559 39.67 -4.95 -4.57
C THR A 559 40.99 -4.28 -4.86
N GLY A 560 41.00 -3.25 -5.73
CA GLY A 560 42.18 -2.47 -6.06
C GLY A 560 42.77 -1.75 -4.83
N ILE A 561 41.93 -1.15 -3.97
CA ILE A 561 42.34 -0.53 -2.71
C ILE A 561 43.01 -1.57 -1.82
N THR A 562 42.35 -2.70 -1.59
CA THR A 562 42.88 -3.78 -0.73
C THR A 562 44.23 -4.35 -1.24
N LEU A 563 44.36 -4.53 -2.55
CA LEU A 563 45.58 -4.96 -3.20
C LEU A 563 46.72 -3.93 -3.05
N ARG A 564 46.42 -2.65 -3.17
CA ARG A 564 47.34 -1.55 -2.93
C ARG A 564 47.86 -1.59 -1.50
N ASP A 565 46.98 -1.72 -0.52
CA ASP A 565 47.31 -1.71 0.90
C ASP A 565 48.14 -2.97 1.29
N LEU A 566 47.91 -4.08 0.56
CA LEU A 566 48.73 -5.31 0.66
C LEU A 566 50.10 -5.20 -0.08
N GLY A 567 50.34 -4.11 -0.81
CA GLY A 567 51.55 -3.92 -1.61
C GLY A 567 51.57 -4.66 -2.95
N ARG A 568 50.44 -5.26 -3.38
CA ARG A 568 50.31 -6.01 -4.65
C ARG A 568 49.96 -5.02 -5.79
N TYR A 569 50.85 -4.07 -6.02
CA TYR A 569 50.61 -2.87 -6.85
C TYR A 569 50.21 -3.17 -8.30
N GLN A 570 50.81 -4.16 -8.96
CA GLN A 570 50.46 -4.46 -10.35
C GLN A 570 49.06 -5.02 -10.46
N GLU A 571 48.63 -5.84 -9.53
CA GLU A 571 47.27 -6.39 -9.49
C GLU A 571 46.26 -5.28 -9.13
N ALA A 572 46.60 -4.33 -8.26
CA ALA A 572 45.78 -3.19 -7.94
C ALA A 572 45.48 -2.33 -9.19
N ILE A 573 46.51 -2.05 -10.01
CA ILE A 573 46.35 -1.32 -11.29
C ILE A 573 45.36 -2.07 -12.20
N THR A 574 45.50 -3.39 -12.32
CA THR A 574 44.60 -4.20 -13.14
C THR A 574 43.16 -4.13 -12.63
N ALA A 575 42.93 -4.20 -11.34
CA ALA A 575 41.60 -4.10 -10.74
C ALA A 575 40.98 -2.72 -10.97
N TYR A 576 41.73 -1.62 -10.80
CA TYR A 576 41.27 -0.28 -11.09
C TYR A 576 40.95 -0.06 -12.60
N GLN A 577 41.75 -0.66 -13.49
CA GLN A 577 41.47 -0.61 -14.93
C GLN A 577 40.17 -1.33 -15.31
N GLN A 578 39.91 -2.48 -14.74
CA GLN A 578 38.65 -3.22 -14.92
C GLN A 578 37.46 -2.44 -14.36
N ALA A 579 37.60 -1.86 -13.17
CA ALA A 579 36.58 -1.01 -12.59
C ALA A 579 36.27 0.22 -13.48
N LEU A 580 37.31 0.88 -13.98
CA LEU A 580 37.21 2.04 -14.87
C LEU A 580 36.43 1.71 -16.13
N GLU A 581 36.68 0.55 -16.73
CA GLU A 581 35.97 0.13 -17.95
C GLU A 581 34.47 -0.09 -17.70
N LEU A 582 34.13 -0.68 -16.56
CA LEU A 582 32.72 -0.85 -16.17
C LEU A 582 32.05 0.49 -15.82
N PHE A 583 32.73 1.39 -15.12
CA PHE A 583 32.19 2.74 -14.83
C PHE A 583 31.99 3.59 -16.09
N ARG A 584 32.71 3.35 -17.18
CA ARG A 584 32.44 3.99 -18.48
C ARG A 584 31.11 3.59 -19.10
N GLN A 585 30.63 2.40 -18.77
CA GLN A 585 29.34 1.87 -19.27
C GLN A 585 28.14 2.33 -18.42
N VAL A 586 28.40 2.97 -17.27
CA VAL A 586 27.36 3.42 -16.34
C VAL A 586 27.09 4.91 -16.47
N ASN A 587 25.85 5.31 -16.65
CA ASN A 587 25.47 6.71 -16.67
C ASN A 587 25.81 7.41 -15.35
N GLY A 588 26.47 8.59 -15.44
CA GLY A 588 26.85 9.37 -14.27
C GLY A 588 28.12 8.89 -13.55
N GLY A 589 28.86 7.95 -14.12
CA GLY A 589 30.08 7.36 -13.52
C GLY A 589 31.36 8.19 -13.60
N GLN A 590 31.30 9.48 -13.99
CA GLN A 590 32.52 10.31 -14.21
C GLN A 590 33.38 10.49 -12.95
N THR A 591 32.75 10.65 -11.78
CA THR A 591 33.47 10.75 -10.51
C THR A 591 34.17 9.44 -10.17
N ASP A 592 33.47 8.31 -10.33
CA ASP A 592 34.01 6.99 -10.05
C ASP A 592 35.17 6.63 -11.00
N GLN A 593 35.04 7.03 -12.29
CA GLN A 593 36.13 6.91 -13.28
C GLN A 593 37.37 7.73 -12.86
N ALA A 594 37.14 8.97 -12.40
CA ALA A 594 38.22 9.82 -11.92
C ALA A 594 38.88 9.26 -10.65
N ASP A 595 38.10 8.65 -9.75
CA ASP A 595 38.62 7.99 -8.54
C ASP A 595 39.49 6.77 -8.88
N CYS A 596 39.08 5.95 -9.86
CA CYS A 596 39.90 4.83 -10.36
C CYS A 596 41.23 5.33 -10.93
N LEU A 597 41.22 6.36 -11.75
CA LEU A 597 42.42 6.97 -12.32
C LEU A 597 43.31 7.58 -11.22
N ARG A 598 42.73 8.31 -10.26
CA ARG A 598 43.45 8.87 -9.12
C ARG A 598 44.18 7.81 -8.34
N ASN A 599 43.52 6.71 -7.96
CA ASN A 599 44.12 5.62 -7.23
C ASN A 599 45.15 4.85 -8.06
N THR A 600 44.94 4.67 -9.35
CA THR A 600 45.97 4.16 -10.27
C THR A 600 47.20 5.06 -10.28
N GLY A 601 47.01 6.40 -10.31
CA GLY A 601 48.09 7.38 -10.22
C GLY A 601 48.89 7.27 -8.91
N VAL A 602 48.19 7.03 -7.76
CA VAL A 602 48.85 6.79 -6.47
C VAL A 602 49.77 5.58 -6.57
N VAL A 603 49.25 4.45 -7.06
CA VAL A 603 50.03 3.20 -7.18
C VAL A 603 51.21 3.35 -8.15
N LEU A 604 51.02 4.00 -9.28
CA LEU A 604 52.09 4.28 -10.23
C LEU A 604 53.21 5.17 -9.64
N ARG A 605 52.84 6.19 -8.85
CA ARG A 605 53.75 7.05 -8.12
C ARG A 605 54.57 6.22 -7.12
N ASP A 606 53.93 5.34 -6.37
CA ASP A 606 54.56 4.50 -5.35
C ASP A 606 55.51 3.44 -5.97
N LEU A 607 55.22 3.03 -7.23
CA LEU A 607 56.12 2.23 -8.07
C LEU A 607 57.25 3.04 -8.72
N GLY A 608 57.33 4.37 -8.55
CA GLY A 608 58.32 5.23 -9.22
C GLY A 608 58.08 5.48 -10.70
N ARG A 609 56.90 5.07 -11.24
CA ARG A 609 56.53 5.27 -12.67
C ARG A 609 55.96 6.67 -12.85
N TYR A 610 56.74 7.70 -12.56
CA TYR A 610 56.31 9.09 -12.43
C TYR A 610 55.61 9.67 -13.68
N GLN A 611 56.17 9.39 -14.90
CA GLN A 611 55.58 9.92 -16.11
C GLN A 611 54.16 9.37 -16.36
N GLU A 612 53.98 8.09 -16.11
CA GLU A 612 52.66 7.45 -16.25
C GLU A 612 51.69 7.92 -15.16
N ALA A 613 52.17 8.07 -13.94
CA ALA A 613 51.38 8.60 -12.83
C ALA A 613 50.90 10.02 -13.13
N LEU A 614 51.79 10.91 -13.68
CA LEU A 614 51.45 12.25 -14.04
C LEU A 614 50.30 12.31 -15.08
N THR A 615 50.45 11.50 -16.14
CA THR A 615 49.41 11.41 -17.19
C THR A 615 48.06 10.92 -16.59
N THR A 616 48.10 9.92 -15.72
CA THR A 616 46.93 9.35 -15.10
C THR A 616 46.23 10.35 -14.16
N TYR A 617 46.95 11.12 -13.37
CA TYR A 617 46.37 12.19 -12.53
C TYR A 617 45.79 13.33 -13.38
N GLN A 618 46.41 13.69 -14.52
CA GLN A 618 45.87 14.69 -15.43
C GLN A 618 44.53 14.20 -16.03
N GLN A 619 44.42 12.93 -16.38
CA GLN A 619 43.16 12.36 -16.85
C GLN A 619 42.08 12.39 -15.75
N ALA A 620 42.43 12.00 -14.50
CA ALA A 620 41.51 12.09 -13.36
C ALA A 620 41.02 13.53 -13.13
N LEU A 621 41.95 14.50 -13.17
CA LEU A 621 41.66 15.93 -13.02
C LEU A 621 40.70 16.43 -14.12
N SER A 622 40.91 15.99 -15.37
CA SER A 622 40.02 16.32 -16.48
C SER A 622 38.58 15.86 -16.26
N LEU A 623 38.39 14.65 -15.71
CA LEU A 623 37.06 14.12 -15.39
C LEU A 623 36.43 14.84 -14.18
N TYR A 624 37.18 15.10 -13.13
CA TYR A 624 36.65 15.84 -11.98
C TYR A 624 36.19 17.25 -12.37
N ARG A 625 36.88 17.93 -13.28
CA ARG A 625 36.49 19.28 -13.77
C ARG A 625 35.13 19.29 -14.49
N GLN A 626 34.66 18.16 -14.98
CA GLN A 626 33.35 18.02 -15.63
C GLN A 626 32.19 17.82 -14.62
N VAL A 627 32.53 17.65 -13.36
CA VAL A 627 31.53 17.35 -12.31
C VAL A 627 31.53 18.44 -11.25
N ASN A 628 30.37 19.04 -11.00
CA ASN A 628 30.21 20.07 -9.98
C ASN A 628 30.45 19.48 -8.57
N GLY A 629 31.02 20.27 -7.67
CA GLY A 629 31.23 19.88 -6.28
C GLY A 629 32.51 19.04 -6.05
N THR A 630 33.37 18.85 -7.06
CA THR A 630 34.59 18.03 -6.95
C THR A 630 35.87 18.87 -6.69
N GLN A 631 35.75 20.11 -6.25
CA GLN A 631 36.89 21.01 -6.01
C GLN A 631 37.94 20.39 -5.05
N ARG A 632 37.48 19.67 -4.02
CA ARG A 632 38.36 18.99 -3.06
C ARG A 632 39.19 17.89 -3.74
N GLN A 633 38.59 17.07 -4.58
CA GLN A 633 39.26 15.99 -5.34
C GLN A 633 40.21 16.57 -6.38
N GLN A 634 39.82 17.64 -7.07
CA GLN A 634 40.69 18.37 -8.01
C GLN A 634 41.92 18.92 -7.31
N ALA A 635 41.74 19.56 -6.14
CA ALA A 635 42.86 20.08 -5.35
C ALA A 635 43.81 18.99 -4.89
N TYR A 636 43.28 17.84 -4.45
CA TYR A 636 44.06 16.67 -4.06
C TYR A 636 44.91 16.15 -5.23
N CYS A 637 44.30 15.97 -6.40
CA CYS A 637 45.04 15.54 -7.60
C CYS A 637 46.16 16.51 -7.98
N LEU A 638 45.93 17.80 -7.82
CA LEU A 638 46.93 18.84 -8.12
C LEU A 638 48.06 18.85 -7.09
N ASN A 639 47.74 18.73 -5.78
CA ASN A 639 48.77 18.76 -4.71
C ASN A 639 49.52 17.45 -4.61
N GLU A 640 48.82 16.36 -4.23
CA GLU A 640 49.42 15.07 -3.92
C GLU A 640 49.78 14.26 -5.18
N GLY A 641 49.10 14.51 -6.29
CA GLY A 641 49.37 13.88 -7.59
C GLY A 641 50.37 14.69 -8.41
N VAL A 642 49.86 15.65 -9.15
CA VAL A 642 50.64 16.37 -10.15
C VAL A 642 51.83 17.14 -9.56
N GLY A 643 51.61 17.93 -8.51
CA GLY A 643 52.62 18.76 -7.88
C GLY A 643 53.79 17.91 -7.29
N ASN A 644 53.46 16.91 -6.46
CA ASN A 644 54.49 16.07 -5.85
C ASN A 644 55.27 15.24 -6.87
N ILE A 645 54.62 14.78 -7.96
CA ILE A 645 55.32 14.06 -9.03
C ILE A 645 56.22 14.99 -9.81
N LEU A 646 55.76 16.16 -10.22
CA LEU A 646 56.60 17.15 -10.95
C LEU A 646 57.80 17.58 -10.10
N HIS A 647 57.62 17.79 -8.81
CA HIS A 647 58.71 18.10 -7.91
C HIS A 647 59.77 16.98 -7.86
N ARG A 648 59.32 15.71 -7.73
CA ARG A 648 60.21 14.53 -7.75
C ARG A 648 60.93 14.30 -9.09
N MET A 649 60.33 14.77 -10.19
CA MET A 649 60.87 14.72 -11.52
C MET A 649 61.86 15.89 -11.79
N GLY A 650 62.14 16.75 -10.80
CA GLY A 650 63.01 17.89 -10.94
C GLY A 650 62.42 19.05 -11.78
N ARG A 651 61.10 19.20 -11.75
CA ARG A 651 60.35 20.26 -12.45
C ARG A 651 59.66 21.18 -11.43
N PRO A 652 60.41 21.88 -10.58
CA PRO A 652 59.84 22.60 -9.42
C PRO A 652 59.00 23.83 -9.84
N ASP A 653 59.26 24.46 -11.00
CA ASP A 653 58.43 25.55 -11.50
C ASP A 653 56.99 25.08 -11.75
N GLU A 654 56.85 23.96 -12.43
CA GLU A 654 55.51 23.39 -12.75
C GLU A 654 54.86 22.82 -11.48
N ALA A 655 55.64 22.28 -10.57
CA ALA A 655 55.14 21.81 -9.26
C ALA A 655 54.55 22.96 -8.44
N ALA A 656 55.26 24.10 -8.35
CA ALA A 656 54.80 25.29 -7.65
C ALA A 656 53.48 25.82 -8.25
N ALA A 657 53.35 25.83 -9.57
CA ALA A 657 52.13 26.23 -10.24
C ALA A 657 50.92 25.26 -9.90
N ALA A 658 51.18 23.96 -9.87
CA ALA A 658 50.16 22.95 -9.49
C ALA A 658 49.73 23.12 -8.03
N TYR A 659 50.64 23.30 -7.09
CA TYR A 659 50.34 23.53 -5.67
C TYR A 659 49.50 24.81 -5.48
N GLN A 660 49.81 25.87 -6.22
CA GLN A 660 49.09 27.13 -6.13
C GLN A 660 47.63 26.99 -6.66
N GLN A 661 47.46 26.23 -7.74
CA GLN A 661 46.11 25.90 -8.23
C GLN A 661 45.35 25.08 -7.21
N ALA A 662 45.98 24.08 -6.57
CA ALA A 662 45.37 23.26 -5.51
C ALA A 662 44.92 24.15 -4.33
N GLN A 663 45.79 25.07 -3.88
CA GLN A 663 45.45 25.99 -2.80
C GLN A 663 44.22 26.86 -3.12
N ASN A 664 44.12 27.38 -4.33
CA ASN A 664 42.96 28.17 -4.73
C ASN A 664 41.68 27.37 -4.67
N LEU A 665 41.68 26.13 -5.15
CA LEU A 665 40.51 25.23 -5.06
C LEU A 665 40.16 24.89 -3.60
N TYR A 666 41.15 24.65 -2.75
CA TYR A 666 40.90 24.40 -1.32
C TYR A 666 40.32 25.63 -0.60
N ARG A 667 40.61 26.84 -1.03
CA ARG A 667 39.99 28.06 -0.44
C ARG A 667 38.48 28.16 -0.71
N GLU A 668 38.01 27.54 -1.80
CA GLU A 668 36.58 27.51 -2.14
C GLU A 668 35.79 26.46 -1.26
N VAL A 669 36.49 25.60 -0.55
CA VAL A 669 35.88 24.50 0.21
C VAL A 669 36.06 24.74 1.72
N SER A 670 34.99 24.73 2.47
CA SER A 670 35.05 24.86 3.93
C SER A 670 35.79 23.71 4.61
N GLY A 671 36.48 23.98 5.72
CA GLY A 671 37.14 22.95 6.51
C GLY A 671 38.50 22.45 5.95
N THR A 672 39.04 23.11 4.93
CA THR A 672 40.26 22.66 4.22
C THR A 672 41.57 23.39 4.64
N ARG A 673 41.58 24.13 5.74
CA ARG A 673 42.73 24.95 6.18
C ARG A 673 44.04 24.15 6.27
N ARG A 674 44.01 22.92 6.78
CA ARG A 674 45.20 22.05 6.85
C ARG A 674 45.79 21.79 5.46
N TRP A 675 44.95 21.43 4.49
CA TRP A 675 45.39 21.16 3.11
C TRP A 675 45.86 22.42 2.37
N GLN A 676 45.26 23.59 2.67
CA GLN A 676 45.75 24.87 2.17
C GLN A 676 47.18 25.15 2.69
N ALA A 677 47.45 24.85 3.98
CA ALA A 677 48.76 24.99 4.58
C ALA A 677 49.77 24.00 3.97
N ASP A 678 49.35 22.74 3.72
CA ASP A 678 50.20 21.75 3.05
C ASP A 678 50.57 22.21 1.62
N CYS A 679 49.63 22.76 0.85
CA CYS A 679 49.94 23.33 -0.49
C CYS A 679 50.96 24.46 -0.41
N LEU A 680 50.81 25.37 0.56
CA LEU A 680 51.78 26.48 0.73
C LEU A 680 53.14 25.99 1.16
N ARG A 681 53.25 24.99 2.04
CA ARG A 681 54.48 24.34 2.42
C ARG A 681 55.18 23.71 1.20
N ASN A 682 54.44 22.92 0.41
CA ASN A 682 54.96 22.27 -0.79
C ASN A 682 55.36 23.32 -1.87
N THR A 683 54.62 24.42 -1.96
CA THR A 683 55.02 25.57 -2.80
C THR A 683 56.34 26.16 -2.33
N GLY A 684 56.52 26.32 -1.01
CA GLY A 684 57.75 26.79 -0.40
C GLY A 684 58.94 25.87 -0.73
N ASP A 685 58.77 24.56 -0.65
CA ASP A 685 59.77 23.56 -1.00
C ASP A 685 60.18 23.70 -2.47
N ALA A 686 59.24 23.79 -3.38
CA ALA A 686 59.52 23.96 -4.82
C ALA A 686 60.21 25.28 -5.14
N LEU A 687 59.76 26.39 -4.54
CA LEU A 687 60.41 27.70 -4.72
C LEU A 687 61.82 27.76 -4.12
N ARG A 688 62.06 27.09 -3.02
CA ARG A 688 63.41 26.95 -2.40
C ARG A 688 64.35 26.21 -3.34
N ASP A 689 63.91 25.15 -3.98
CA ASP A 689 64.71 24.38 -4.93
C ASP A 689 65.00 25.15 -6.22
N LEU A 690 64.17 26.13 -6.58
CA LEU A 690 64.40 27.11 -7.64
C LEU A 690 65.34 28.24 -7.24
N GLY A 691 65.79 28.31 -5.98
CA GLY A 691 66.58 29.44 -5.48
C GLY A 691 65.76 30.73 -5.23
N ARG A 692 64.42 30.70 -5.34
CA ARG A 692 63.52 31.83 -5.08
C ARG A 692 63.25 31.96 -3.60
N TYR A 693 64.31 32.15 -2.81
CA TYR A 693 64.29 32.05 -1.35
C TYR A 693 63.32 33.02 -0.64
N GLN A 694 63.18 34.24 -1.15
CA GLN A 694 62.28 35.22 -0.52
C GLN A 694 60.83 34.83 -0.69
N GLU A 695 60.46 34.28 -1.84
CA GLU A 695 59.11 33.80 -2.09
C GLU A 695 58.84 32.49 -1.32
N ALA A 696 59.81 31.59 -1.26
CA ALA A 696 59.74 30.40 -0.43
C ALA A 696 59.48 30.74 1.06
N LEU A 697 60.21 31.70 1.60
CA LEU A 697 60.05 32.19 2.96
C LEU A 697 58.61 32.69 3.23
N THR A 698 58.07 33.49 2.28
CA THR A 698 56.69 33.98 2.36
C THR A 698 55.69 32.81 2.38
N ALA A 699 55.86 31.82 1.49
CA ALA A 699 54.99 30.66 1.44
C ALA A 699 55.01 29.84 2.75
N TYR A 700 56.18 29.58 3.32
CA TYR A 700 56.30 28.87 4.61
C TYR A 700 55.69 29.66 5.78
N GLN A 701 55.86 31.00 5.81
CA GLN A 701 55.25 31.83 6.84
C GLN A 701 53.72 31.76 6.77
N GLN A 702 53.14 31.81 5.59
CA GLN A 702 51.70 31.64 5.38
C GLN A 702 51.22 30.24 5.76
N ALA A 703 51.97 29.19 5.41
CA ALA A 703 51.70 27.83 5.81
C ALA A 703 51.64 27.67 7.34
N LEU A 704 52.66 28.20 8.03
CA LEU A 704 52.76 28.17 9.46
C LEU A 704 51.59 28.86 10.16
N GLU A 705 51.20 30.03 9.63
CA GLU A 705 50.02 30.74 10.18
C GLU A 705 48.73 29.95 10.05
N LEU A 706 48.52 29.27 8.93
CA LEU A 706 47.35 28.38 8.75
C LEU A 706 47.45 27.13 9.64
N PHE A 707 48.63 26.51 9.80
CA PHE A 707 48.79 25.37 10.69
C PHE A 707 48.52 25.73 12.16
N ARG A 708 48.83 26.93 12.61
CA ARG A 708 48.53 27.42 13.96
C ARG A 708 47.04 27.52 14.24
N GLN A 709 46.23 27.66 13.21
CA GLN A 709 44.77 27.73 13.31
C GLN A 709 44.11 26.34 13.28
N VAL A 710 44.86 25.28 13.18
CA VAL A 710 44.39 23.89 13.11
C VAL A 710 44.94 23.10 14.27
N ASN A 711 44.11 22.38 14.99
CA ASN A 711 44.54 21.53 16.10
C ASN A 711 45.45 20.39 15.61
N GLU A 712 46.33 19.89 16.50
CA GLU A 712 47.21 18.72 16.26
C GLU A 712 48.14 18.84 15.05
N THR A 713 48.66 20.04 14.78
CA THR A 713 49.61 20.31 13.69
C THR A 713 50.99 20.71 14.15
N GLN A 714 51.38 20.45 15.42
CA GLN A 714 52.67 20.85 16.02
C GLN A 714 53.87 20.34 15.19
N HIS A 715 53.81 19.09 14.74
CA HIS A 715 54.86 18.50 13.89
C HIS A 715 54.97 19.24 12.55
N GLN A 716 53.88 19.58 11.86
CA GLN A 716 53.88 20.33 10.63
C GLN A 716 54.36 21.78 10.82
N GLN A 717 54.03 22.40 11.96
CA GLN A 717 54.55 23.73 12.34
C GLN A 717 56.06 23.67 12.57
N ALA A 718 56.53 22.68 13.29
CA ALA A 718 57.96 22.47 13.54
C ALA A 718 58.71 22.20 12.24
N TYR A 719 58.16 21.38 11.32
CA TYR A 719 58.73 21.19 9.99
C TYR A 719 58.82 22.48 9.18
N CYS A 720 57.76 23.30 9.13
CA CYS A 720 57.81 24.60 8.45
C CYS A 720 58.86 25.55 9.03
N LEU A 721 59.06 25.54 10.34
CA LEU A 721 60.06 26.36 11.01
C LEU A 721 61.47 25.84 10.74
N ASN A 722 61.71 24.54 10.83
CA ASN A 722 63.03 23.92 10.69
C ASN A 722 63.44 23.83 9.20
N GLU A 723 62.77 22.93 8.48
CA GLU A 723 63.11 22.61 7.09
C GLU A 723 62.73 23.73 6.11
N GLY A 724 61.61 24.43 6.39
CA GLY A 724 61.14 25.52 5.57
C GLY A 724 61.89 26.80 5.85
N ILE A 725 61.50 27.51 6.91
CA ILE A 725 61.98 28.87 7.24
C ILE A 725 63.47 28.88 7.59
N GLY A 726 63.89 27.99 8.52
CA GLY A 726 65.27 27.96 9.01
C GLY A 726 66.29 27.65 7.91
N ASN A 727 66.08 26.59 7.14
CA ASN A 727 66.99 26.22 6.03
C ASN A 727 66.97 27.29 4.90
N THR A 728 65.83 27.92 4.64
CA THR A 728 65.72 28.97 3.64
C THR A 728 66.51 30.25 4.07
N LEU A 729 66.33 30.68 5.32
CA LEU A 729 67.09 31.80 5.90
C LEU A 729 68.60 31.53 5.92
N HIS A 730 69.00 30.30 6.28
CA HIS A 730 70.41 29.92 6.25
C HIS A 730 71.02 30.04 4.82
N ARG A 731 70.30 29.55 3.79
CA ARG A 731 70.69 29.67 2.38
C ARG A 731 70.75 31.13 1.89
N MET A 732 69.96 32.02 2.50
CA MET A 732 69.96 33.45 2.23
C MET A 732 71.08 34.22 2.96
N GLY A 733 71.92 33.54 3.75
CA GLY A 733 73.00 34.16 4.54
C GLY A 733 72.51 34.95 5.75
N ARG A 734 71.35 34.52 6.37
CA ARG A 734 70.71 35.12 7.55
C ARG A 734 70.80 34.13 8.73
N PRO A 735 72.00 33.79 9.26
CA PRO A 735 72.14 32.70 10.25
C PRO A 735 71.47 32.98 11.59
N ASP A 736 71.44 34.21 12.08
CA ASP A 736 70.84 34.56 13.38
C ASP A 736 69.32 34.33 13.35
N GLU A 737 68.68 34.69 12.27
CA GLU A 737 67.20 34.46 12.09
C GLU A 737 66.92 32.99 11.83
N ALA A 738 67.78 32.28 11.14
CA ALA A 738 67.69 30.83 10.98
C ALA A 738 67.79 30.11 12.33
N ALA A 739 68.75 30.51 13.19
CA ALA A 739 68.88 29.93 14.54
C ALA A 739 67.63 30.15 15.37
N THR A 740 67.01 31.30 15.30
CA THR A 740 65.73 31.56 15.97
C THR A 740 64.61 30.65 15.46
N ALA A 741 64.48 30.41 14.16
CA ALA A 741 63.49 29.49 13.59
C ALA A 741 63.77 28.03 14.05
N TYR A 742 64.99 27.57 14.05
CA TYR A 742 65.34 26.23 14.53
C TYR A 742 65.02 26.05 16.02
N GLN A 743 65.27 27.04 16.86
CA GLN A 743 64.94 27.01 18.29
C GLN A 743 63.40 26.95 18.51
N GLN A 744 62.65 27.69 17.72
CA GLN A 744 61.18 27.61 17.77
C GLN A 744 60.64 26.26 17.32
N ALA A 745 61.22 25.66 16.27
CA ALA A 745 60.89 24.31 15.82
C ALA A 745 61.10 23.26 16.90
N GLN A 746 62.28 23.31 17.54
CA GLN A 746 62.67 22.39 18.62
C GLN A 746 61.76 22.50 19.86
N ASN A 747 61.25 23.70 20.14
CA ASN A 747 60.30 23.92 21.22
C ASN A 747 58.94 23.31 20.93
N LEU A 748 58.53 23.19 19.64
CA LEU A 748 57.25 22.59 19.22
C LEU A 748 57.35 21.07 19.10
N ASP A 749 58.51 20.54 18.64
CA ASP A 749 58.77 19.11 18.49
C ASP A 749 60.25 18.80 18.83
N PRO A 750 60.50 18.41 20.09
CA PRO A 750 61.86 18.07 20.54
C PRO A 750 62.57 16.92 19.78
N ASN A 751 61.80 16.08 19.11
CA ASN A 751 62.28 14.89 18.39
C ASN A 751 62.62 15.16 16.91
N LEU A 752 62.50 16.39 16.43
CA LEU A 752 62.73 16.73 15.03
C LEU A 752 64.16 16.47 14.51
N ASN A 753 65.15 16.35 15.39
CA ASN A 753 66.56 16.16 15.06
C ASN A 753 66.99 14.68 14.94
N GLY A 754 66.05 13.68 15.02
CA GLY A 754 66.40 12.26 15.22
C GLY A 754 66.14 11.32 14.04
N THR A 755 65.61 11.73 12.89
CA THR A 755 65.41 10.81 11.77
C THR A 755 65.48 11.48 10.41
N GLU A 756 66.56 11.17 9.67
CA GLU A 756 66.55 11.16 8.21
C GLU A 756 65.57 10.04 7.75
N GLN A 757 64.27 10.31 7.73
CA GLN A 757 63.32 9.58 6.93
C GLN A 757 62.12 10.53 6.64
N SER A 758 61.97 10.88 5.38
CA SER A 758 60.74 11.52 4.89
C SER A 758 59.54 10.74 5.44
N PRO A 759 58.53 11.37 6.10
CA PRO A 759 57.32 10.68 6.49
C PRO A 759 56.69 10.08 5.24
N LYS A 760 56.56 8.74 5.22
CA LYS A 760 55.67 8.06 4.26
C LYS A 760 54.33 8.79 4.32
N GLY A 761 53.84 9.22 3.17
CA GLY A 761 52.65 10.04 3.06
C GLY A 761 51.55 9.56 4.02
N SER A 762 51.02 10.49 4.79
CA SER A 762 49.89 10.24 5.65
C SER A 762 48.78 9.56 4.81
N PRO A 763 48.15 8.49 5.32
CA PRO A 763 46.99 7.95 4.63
C PRO A 763 46.00 9.09 4.41
N GLY A 764 45.63 9.32 3.16
CA GLY A 764 44.65 10.33 2.83
C GLY A 764 43.34 10.05 3.63
N PRO A 765 42.63 11.09 4.05
CA PRO A 765 41.41 10.87 4.79
C PRO A 765 40.45 10.04 3.93
N ASP A 766 39.85 9.02 4.55
CA ASP A 766 38.71 8.31 3.99
C ASP A 766 37.69 9.35 3.47
N ILE A 767 37.59 9.45 2.16
CA ILE A 767 36.57 10.24 1.49
C ILE A 767 35.46 9.23 1.16
N GLY A 768 34.55 9.01 2.14
CA GLY A 768 33.31 8.24 1.96
C GLY A 768 32.31 9.00 1.07
#